data_a9723a8ab35d6f84dcb7b5836809cc73
#
_entry.id   a9723a8ab35d6f84dcb7b5836809cc73
#
_cell.length_a   1.000
_cell.length_b   1.000
_cell.length_c   1.000
_cell.angle_alpha   90.00
_cell.angle_beta   90.00
_cell.angle_gamma   90.00
#
_symmetry.space_group_name_H-M   'P 1'
#
loop_
_entity.id
_entity.type
_entity.pdbx_description
1 polymer ?
#
loop_
_entity_poly.entity_id
_entity_poly.type
_entity_poly.pdbx_seq_one_letter_code
_entity_poly.pdbx_strand_id
1 'polypeptide(L)'
;MSLKYFVSVTFIVLFCFINLSTLNAQKKKDDYSSDWKKVEEFEKKGLTQSALKQVERIYNTAKKNENEIQIIKSLLFKINLKQNIEENAAVKTLDSLEMEISIAKEPAKSILQNITAQLYWNYFQQNRYKLYQRTNTINFDKKDIATWKADELHKKIGELYVASLKNEKLLQQTKLDSFDPIILKGNARNLRPTLFDLLAHRALDYFKNDERDITHPAYAFEIRDSVAFAPVNEFINETFPTKDSLSLHQKALLIFQELLSFHSKDEKPDALIDADIERTNFVNQYAVIENKSELNIDALKNISEKYSNNPASAQAAFLMAQSIYQEAIEASQNKDSASKYSVVKTKEILDELVKKYPKSEGGINAQNLLKTILHSSVSLTTEKINVPSEPFRTLVTYQNFNQIHFRIIALTPQFKKDLQKDYDNDKVFQKLISQKSIRTWKQDLPKIDDYLSHSVEVKIDALPAGEYVLIGSKDENFNLEKNPLAAQYFYVSEISFINSGLQYFALNRTTGQPLSNARVQVWNQQYDYKTRDYTLVKKENIITDKNGYFNLPEDKKNNNGRNVRLEITSKNDYLFLDDYQYIYYNNYNQDDDYAYDNQKEFDEDNARVFLFTDRSIYRPGQTVFFKGIAVTKDLKTKKSILLQSKDSLNLVFSDANNQKIDSVKVVLNDFGSFNGKFKIPENKLNGEFEIDVEEFDNSSVSFSVEEYKRPKFYTEFEKAKGSFHVGDTVSITGFAKAYAGNNIDGTKVSYRVTRVARFLYPWMFWRKGFPPPTKPMEITNGEITTDVDGRFVIKFAAIPDLSIDKKTDPVFDYKIEADVTDNNGETRSANITVPVGYKALNLQISFPQGDIINKDSLENILISSKNLSGEFETVKATVKIYKLQSPERLIRERLWKEPDQFILNKSEYINYFPHDEYKDETKKESWAKGDLILQKSDSISQNYQLSIINYHKAGMLLKQLQKTDTDRK
;
A
#
# COMPACT_ATOMS: atom_id res chain seq x y z
N MET A 1 8.85 14.36 -21.88
CA MET A 1 8.87 13.23 -22.81
C MET A 1 7.76 12.28 -22.43
N SER A 2 6.68 12.59 -22.93
CA SER A 2 5.42 11.98 -23.44
C SER A 2 4.79 10.84 -22.63
N LEU A 3 3.73 11.24 -22.02
CA LEU A 3 2.61 10.52 -21.40
C LEU A 3 1.78 9.72 -22.44
N LYS A 4 2.38 8.91 -23.29
CA LYS A 4 1.68 8.19 -24.36
C LYS A 4 1.72 6.65 -24.26
N TYR A 5 2.20 6.07 -23.18
CA TYR A 5 2.38 4.62 -23.09
C TYR A 5 1.60 3.91 -21.97
N PHE A 6 0.62 4.56 -21.31
CA PHE A 6 -0.13 3.93 -20.20
C PHE A 6 -1.61 3.63 -20.49
N VAL A 7 -2.09 3.83 -21.70
CA VAL A 7 -3.50 3.61 -22.07
C VAL A 7 -3.74 2.29 -22.82
N SER A 8 -2.72 1.46 -23.04
CA SER A 8 -2.83 0.28 -23.93
C SER A 8 -3.02 -1.08 -23.27
N VAL A 9 -3.11 -1.21 -21.95
CA VAL A 9 -3.05 -2.54 -21.30
C VAL A 9 -4.39 -3.07 -20.81
N THR A 10 -5.45 -2.28 -20.76
CA THR A 10 -6.75 -2.72 -20.18
C THR A 10 -7.78 -3.19 -21.22
N PHE A 11 -7.48 -3.19 -22.51
CA PHE A 11 -8.42 -3.57 -23.57
C PHE A 11 -8.02 -4.83 -24.38
N ILE A 12 -6.96 -5.56 -24.01
CA ILE A 12 -6.44 -6.73 -24.76
C ILE A 12 -7.14 -8.05 -24.38
N VAL A 13 -8.13 -8.07 -23.52
CA VAL A 13 -8.82 -9.32 -23.13
C VAL A 13 -9.97 -9.70 -24.08
N LEU A 14 -10.26 -8.92 -25.12
CA LEU A 14 -11.41 -9.20 -26.01
C LEU A 14 -11.05 -9.70 -27.42
N PHE A 15 -9.80 -9.95 -27.74
CA PHE A 15 -9.47 -10.40 -29.12
C PHE A 15 -8.31 -11.40 -29.15
N CYS A 16 -8.62 -12.70 -29.16
CA CYS A 16 -7.77 -13.72 -29.80
C CYS A 16 -8.55 -14.99 -30.19
N PHE A 17 -8.52 -15.24 -31.49
CA PHE A 17 -8.66 -16.51 -32.21
C PHE A 17 -10.06 -17.12 -32.41
N ILE A 18 -10.53 -16.96 -33.62
CA ILE A 18 -11.51 -17.83 -34.28
C ILE A 18 -10.70 -18.85 -35.11
N ASN A 19 -10.84 -20.15 -34.80
CA ASN A 19 -10.55 -21.22 -35.74
C ASN A 19 -11.80 -21.98 -36.10
N LEU A 20 -11.93 -22.21 -37.38
CA LEU A 20 -13.03 -22.88 -38.03
C LEU A 20 -13.05 -24.40 -37.80
N SER A 21 -14.19 -24.99 -37.58
CA SER A 21 -14.60 -26.22 -38.36
C SER A 21 -16.08 -26.58 -38.16
N THR A 22 -16.77 -26.50 -39.21
CA THR A 22 -17.72 -27.39 -39.92
C THR A 22 -19.03 -27.89 -39.30
N LEU A 23 -20.14 -27.43 -39.94
CA LEU A 23 -21.30 -28.11 -40.54
C LEU A 23 -22.23 -28.99 -39.66
N ASN A 24 -23.48 -28.57 -39.50
CA ASN A 24 -24.58 -29.09 -40.30
C ASN A 24 -25.94 -28.38 -40.09
N ALA A 25 -26.55 -28.14 -41.18
CA ALA A 25 -27.84 -27.70 -41.70
C ALA A 25 -29.08 -27.60 -40.76
N GLN A 26 -29.82 -26.51 -40.78
CA GLN A 26 -31.04 -26.18 -41.56
C GLN A 26 -31.81 -25.03 -40.90
N LYS A 27 -31.69 -23.91 -41.48
CA LYS A 27 -32.58 -22.78 -41.79
C LYS A 27 -31.66 -21.77 -42.44
N LYS A 28 -32.07 -21.11 -43.55
CA LYS A 28 -31.26 -20.02 -44.11
C LYS A 28 -30.94 -19.03 -43.03
N LYS A 29 -29.86 -19.27 -42.31
CA LYS A 29 -29.18 -18.28 -41.47
C LYS A 29 -28.45 -17.37 -42.44
N ASP A 30 -28.87 -16.12 -42.53
CA ASP A 30 -28.10 -15.12 -43.24
C ASP A 30 -26.67 -15.22 -42.73
N ASP A 31 -25.77 -15.62 -43.63
CA ASP A 31 -24.35 -15.83 -43.28
C ASP A 31 -23.65 -14.48 -43.24
N TYR A 32 -23.51 -13.92 -42.04
CA TYR A 32 -22.76 -12.68 -41.79
C TYR A 32 -21.25 -12.89 -41.80
N SER A 33 -20.74 -14.10 -42.00
CA SER A 33 -19.33 -14.44 -41.87
C SER A 33 -18.46 -13.71 -42.88
N SER A 34 -18.92 -13.59 -44.13
CA SER A 34 -18.19 -12.85 -45.19
C SER A 34 -18.08 -11.35 -44.88
N ASP A 35 -19.13 -10.77 -44.30
CA ASP A 35 -19.13 -9.34 -43.95
C ASP A 35 -18.28 -9.06 -42.73
N TRP A 36 -18.28 -9.91 -41.73
CA TRP A 36 -17.36 -9.81 -40.61
C TRP A 36 -15.90 -9.98 -41.01
N LYS A 37 -15.60 -10.88 -41.95
CA LYS A 37 -14.26 -11.04 -42.48
C LYS A 37 -13.73 -9.75 -43.13
N LYS A 38 -14.59 -9.01 -43.82
CA LYS A 38 -14.24 -7.69 -44.38
C LYS A 38 -13.95 -6.67 -43.29
N VAL A 39 -14.71 -6.68 -42.17
CA VAL A 39 -14.43 -5.81 -41.01
C VAL A 39 -13.04 -6.10 -40.47
N GLU A 40 -12.71 -7.38 -40.25
CA GLU A 40 -11.37 -7.79 -39.78
C GLU A 40 -10.21 -7.38 -40.70
N GLU A 41 -10.47 -7.50 -42.05
CA GLU A 41 -9.50 -7.06 -43.05
C GLU A 41 -9.26 -5.55 -43.02
N PHE A 42 -10.31 -4.75 -42.78
CA PHE A 42 -10.19 -3.30 -42.64
C PHE A 42 -9.47 -2.92 -41.35
N GLU A 43 -9.76 -3.59 -40.23
CA GLU A 43 -9.09 -3.36 -38.96
C GLU A 43 -7.60 -3.71 -39.08
N LYS A 44 -7.22 -4.85 -39.63
CA LYS A 44 -5.82 -5.24 -39.85
C LYS A 44 -5.04 -4.24 -40.73
N LYS A 45 -5.72 -3.52 -41.60
CA LYS A 45 -5.16 -2.47 -42.46
C LYS A 45 -5.20 -1.07 -41.83
N GLY A 46 -5.73 -0.94 -40.62
CA GLY A 46 -5.91 0.36 -39.95
C GLY A 46 -6.97 1.25 -40.59
N LEU A 47 -7.87 0.70 -41.41
CA LEU A 47 -8.91 1.43 -42.13
C LEU A 47 -10.22 1.55 -41.32
N THR A 48 -10.14 2.26 -40.18
CA THR A 48 -11.21 2.36 -39.16
C THR A 48 -12.53 2.86 -39.72
N GLN A 49 -12.53 3.88 -40.60
CA GLN A 49 -13.75 4.42 -41.21
C GLN A 49 -14.45 3.37 -42.15
N SER A 50 -13.66 2.59 -42.89
CA SER A 50 -14.20 1.54 -43.77
C SER A 50 -14.74 0.38 -42.95
N ALA A 51 -14.08 0.01 -41.84
CA ALA A 51 -14.58 -0.98 -40.90
C ALA A 51 -15.92 -0.51 -40.29
N LEU A 52 -16.04 0.75 -39.87
CA LEU A 52 -17.26 1.32 -39.31
C LEU A 52 -18.43 1.28 -40.31
N LYS A 53 -18.21 1.68 -41.55
CA LYS A 53 -19.24 1.58 -42.62
C LYS A 53 -19.71 0.15 -42.84
N GLN A 54 -18.80 -0.82 -42.81
CA GLN A 54 -19.15 -2.22 -42.97
C GLN A 54 -19.95 -2.76 -41.77
N VAL A 55 -19.56 -2.38 -40.55
CA VAL A 55 -20.32 -2.70 -39.32
C VAL A 55 -21.70 -2.10 -39.33
N GLU A 56 -21.89 -0.86 -39.81
CA GLU A 56 -23.20 -0.23 -39.97
C GLU A 56 -24.09 -0.96 -40.97
N ARG A 57 -23.50 -1.48 -42.06
CA ARG A 57 -24.22 -2.31 -43.01
C ARG A 57 -24.68 -3.61 -42.33
N ILE A 58 -23.82 -4.28 -41.59
CA ILE A 58 -24.18 -5.51 -40.85
C ILE A 58 -25.29 -5.19 -39.85
N TYR A 59 -25.17 -4.10 -39.08
CA TYR A 59 -26.18 -3.66 -38.13
C TYR A 59 -27.56 -3.46 -38.78
N ASN A 60 -27.64 -2.73 -39.92
CA ASN A 60 -28.88 -2.47 -40.61
C ASN A 60 -29.51 -3.77 -41.18
N THR A 61 -28.68 -4.68 -41.66
CA THR A 61 -29.14 -5.99 -42.15
C THR A 61 -29.65 -6.83 -40.96
N ALA A 62 -28.95 -6.83 -39.84
CA ALA A 62 -29.34 -7.55 -38.61
C ALA A 62 -30.67 -7.02 -38.05
N LYS A 63 -30.88 -5.70 -38.08
CA LYS A 63 -32.16 -5.05 -37.69
C LYS A 63 -33.31 -5.51 -38.57
N LYS A 64 -33.10 -5.51 -39.90
CA LYS A 64 -34.13 -5.97 -40.87
C LYS A 64 -34.48 -7.43 -40.67
N ASN A 65 -33.53 -8.26 -40.30
CA ASN A 65 -33.69 -9.69 -40.11
C ASN A 65 -34.03 -10.07 -38.65
N GLU A 66 -34.24 -9.11 -37.77
CA GLU A 66 -34.51 -9.31 -36.34
C GLU A 66 -33.46 -10.23 -35.66
N ASN A 67 -32.17 -10.16 -36.09
CA ASN A 67 -31.12 -10.99 -35.55
C ASN A 67 -30.43 -10.27 -34.38
N GLU A 68 -30.93 -10.50 -33.17
CA GLU A 68 -30.48 -9.81 -31.93
C GLU A 68 -28.99 -9.99 -31.64
N ILE A 69 -28.43 -11.18 -31.90
CA ILE A 69 -27.01 -11.47 -31.67
C ILE A 69 -26.13 -10.61 -32.58
N GLN A 70 -26.50 -10.49 -33.85
CA GLN A 70 -25.72 -9.67 -34.78
C GLN A 70 -25.94 -8.17 -34.55
N ILE A 71 -27.09 -7.76 -34.04
CA ILE A 71 -27.33 -6.38 -33.56
C ILE A 71 -26.38 -6.05 -32.44
N ILE A 72 -26.31 -6.88 -31.37
CA ILE A 72 -25.43 -6.69 -30.25
C ILE A 72 -23.95 -6.68 -30.68
N LYS A 73 -23.53 -7.67 -31.50
CA LYS A 73 -22.17 -7.73 -32.04
C LYS A 73 -21.81 -6.46 -32.80
N SER A 74 -22.69 -6.01 -33.69
CA SER A 74 -22.45 -4.78 -34.45
C SER A 74 -22.38 -3.54 -33.58
N LEU A 75 -23.19 -3.43 -32.52
CA LEU A 75 -23.13 -2.34 -31.57
C LEU A 75 -21.79 -2.31 -30.82
N LEU A 76 -21.30 -3.46 -30.33
CA LEU A 76 -20.01 -3.57 -29.66
C LEU A 76 -18.85 -3.13 -30.56
N PHE A 77 -18.82 -3.59 -31.82
CA PHE A 77 -17.81 -3.17 -32.79
C PHE A 77 -17.92 -1.68 -33.16
N LYS A 78 -19.13 -1.16 -33.30
CA LYS A 78 -19.38 0.26 -33.56
C LYS A 78 -18.87 1.14 -32.41
N ILE A 79 -19.08 0.72 -31.18
CA ILE A 79 -18.57 1.39 -29.99
C ILE A 79 -17.04 1.45 -30.03
N ASN A 80 -16.39 0.30 -30.22
CA ASN A 80 -14.94 0.21 -30.27
C ASN A 80 -14.31 1.05 -31.38
N LEU A 81 -14.88 0.99 -32.59
CA LEU A 81 -14.39 1.75 -33.73
C LEU A 81 -14.58 3.27 -33.57
N LYS A 82 -15.70 3.71 -32.97
CA LYS A 82 -15.98 5.13 -32.74
C LYS A 82 -15.08 5.75 -31.70
N GLN A 83 -14.69 5.02 -30.65
CA GLN A 83 -13.75 5.51 -29.63
C GLN A 83 -12.39 5.93 -30.21
N ASN A 84 -12.01 5.35 -31.36
CA ASN A 84 -10.77 5.67 -32.04
C ASN A 84 -10.85 6.88 -33.00
N ILE A 85 -12.06 7.42 -33.25
CA ILE A 85 -12.29 8.41 -34.32
C ILE A 85 -12.95 9.68 -33.79
N GLU A 86 -13.81 9.60 -32.78
CA GLU A 86 -14.64 10.70 -32.30
C GLU A 86 -14.21 11.18 -30.93
N GLU A 87 -14.06 12.48 -30.77
CA GLU A 87 -14.03 13.15 -29.46
C GLU A 87 -15.41 13.01 -28.80
N ASN A 88 -15.46 12.67 -27.50
CA ASN A 88 -16.69 12.41 -26.75
C ASN A 88 -17.51 11.20 -27.25
N ALA A 89 -16.87 10.22 -27.90
CA ALA A 89 -17.52 9.01 -28.37
C ALA A 89 -18.28 8.25 -27.27
N ALA A 90 -17.77 8.29 -26.03
CA ALA A 90 -18.37 7.61 -24.87
C ALA A 90 -19.80 8.11 -24.58
N VAL A 91 -20.03 9.43 -24.54
CA VAL A 91 -21.35 10.03 -24.25
C VAL A 91 -22.36 9.66 -25.33
N LYS A 92 -22.03 9.91 -26.61
CA LYS A 92 -22.88 9.56 -27.74
C LYS A 92 -23.23 8.07 -27.84
N THR A 93 -22.30 7.22 -27.39
CA THR A 93 -22.48 5.79 -27.33
C THR A 93 -23.52 5.40 -26.30
N LEU A 94 -23.47 5.98 -25.11
CA LEU A 94 -24.43 5.72 -24.04
C LEU A 94 -25.84 6.12 -24.45
N ASP A 95 -26.03 7.28 -25.06
CA ASP A 95 -27.33 7.72 -25.58
C ASP A 95 -27.89 6.73 -26.64
N SER A 96 -27.03 6.29 -27.54
CA SER A 96 -27.42 5.32 -28.58
C SER A 96 -27.87 3.97 -27.97
N LEU A 97 -27.16 3.51 -26.91
CA LEU A 97 -27.51 2.25 -26.24
C LEU A 97 -28.79 2.38 -25.42
N GLU A 98 -29.05 3.49 -24.77
CA GLU A 98 -30.33 3.74 -24.08
C GLU A 98 -31.52 3.69 -25.05
N MET A 99 -31.37 4.24 -26.25
CA MET A 99 -32.37 4.10 -27.29
C MET A 99 -32.59 2.64 -27.71
N GLU A 100 -31.50 1.88 -27.89
CA GLU A 100 -31.60 0.44 -28.24
C GLU A 100 -32.29 -0.37 -27.14
N ILE A 101 -31.95 -0.13 -25.87
CA ILE A 101 -32.58 -0.79 -24.71
C ILE A 101 -34.10 -0.55 -24.70
N SER A 102 -34.55 0.66 -25.09
CA SER A 102 -35.96 1.03 -25.06
C SER A 102 -36.81 0.19 -26.04
N ILE A 103 -36.23 -0.30 -27.13
CA ILE A 103 -36.89 -1.05 -28.17
C ILE A 103 -36.53 -2.54 -28.23
N ALA A 104 -35.47 -2.94 -27.50
CA ALA A 104 -35.00 -4.32 -27.47
C ALA A 104 -35.99 -5.25 -26.76
N LYS A 105 -36.09 -6.50 -27.23
CA LYS A 105 -36.82 -7.57 -26.60
C LYS A 105 -35.90 -8.39 -25.70
N GLU A 106 -36.46 -9.16 -24.76
CA GLU A 106 -35.69 -10.12 -23.98
C GLU A 106 -35.27 -11.33 -24.84
N PRO A 107 -34.07 -11.90 -24.64
CA PRO A 107 -33.06 -11.59 -23.65
C PRO A 107 -32.04 -10.52 -24.08
N ALA A 108 -32.12 -9.98 -25.30
CA ALA A 108 -31.17 -8.96 -25.78
C ALA A 108 -31.22 -7.68 -24.95
N LYS A 109 -32.40 -7.30 -24.44
CA LYS A 109 -32.56 -6.15 -23.55
C LYS A 109 -31.72 -6.28 -22.31
N SER A 110 -31.79 -7.42 -21.63
CA SER A 110 -30.93 -7.70 -20.42
C SER A 110 -29.45 -7.62 -20.73
N ILE A 111 -29.00 -8.16 -21.87
CA ILE A 111 -27.59 -8.08 -22.30
C ILE A 111 -27.18 -6.62 -22.54
N LEU A 112 -27.99 -5.84 -23.25
CA LEU A 112 -27.72 -4.44 -23.54
C LEU A 112 -27.68 -3.59 -22.25
N GLN A 113 -28.60 -3.82 -21.30
CA GLN A 113 -28.58 -3.17 -19.99
C GLN A 113 -27.27 -3.43 -19.23
N ASN A 114 -26.83 -4.70 -19.20
CA ASN A 114 -25.59 -5.10 -18.51
C ASN A 114 -24.34 -4.48 -19.17
N ILE A 115 -24.28 -4.47 -20.51
CA ILE A 115 -23.20 -3.82 -21.27
C ILE A 115 -23.19 -2.32 -21.02
N THR A 116 -24.37 -1.68 -21.04
CA THR A 116 -24.48 -0.24 -20.81
C THR A 116 -24.06 0.14 -19.39
N ALA A 117 -24.42 -0.66 -18.38
CA ALA A 117 -23.94 -0.49 -17.01
C ALA A 117 -22.40 -0.49 -16.95
N GLN A 118 -21.76 -1.46 -17.63
CA GLN A 118 -20.30 -1.53 -17.70
C GLN A 118 -19.68 -0.30 -18.37
N LEU A 119 -20.31 0.25 -19.40
CA LEU A 119 -19.80 1.45 -20.07
C LEU A 119 -19.95 2.70 -19.22
N TYR A 120 -21.05 2.84 -18.46
CA TYR A 120 -21.19 3.89 -17.45
C TYR A 120 -20.11 3.76 -16.35
N TRP A 121 -19.81 2.52 -15.92
CA TRP A 121 -18.74 2.26 -14.97
C TRP A 121 -17.36 2.63 -15.52
N ASN A 122 -17.08 2.27 -16.78
CA ASN A 122 -15.81 2.66 -17.43
C ASN A 122 -15.69 4.19 -17.55
N TYR A 123 -16.79 4.89 -17.86
CA TYR A 123 -16.83 6.35 -17.88
C TYR A 123 -16.53 6.93 -16.51
N PHE A 124 -17.13 6.37 -15.45
CA PHE A 124 -16.85 6.76 -14.06
C PHE A 124 -15.36 6.59 -13.74
N GLN A 125 -14.79 5.43 -14.01
CA GLN A 125 -13.38 5.15 -13.71
C GLN A 125 -12.40 6.12 -14.41
N GLN A 126 -12.70 6.49 -15.65
CA GLN A 126 -11.89 7.44 -16.41
C GLN A 126 -11.99 8.87 -15.89
N ASN A 127 -13.10 9.25 -15.27
CA ASN A 127 -13.37 10.60 -14.81
C ASN A 127 -13.45 10.74 -13.27
N ARG A 128 -13.12 9.69 -12.51
CA ARG A 128 -13.37 9.58 -11.07
C ARG A 128 -12.89 10.81 -10.27
N TYR A 129 -11.68 11.30 -10.51
CA TYR A 129 -11.14 12.45 -9.79
C TYR A 129 -11.96 13.73 -10.01
N LYS A 130 -12.42 13.97 -11.23
CA LYS A 130 -13.29 15.11 -11.55
C LYS A 130 -14.67 14.96 -10.91
N LEU A 131 -15.19 13.71 -10.87
CA LEU A 131 -16.52 13.42 -10.32
C LEU A 131 -16.58 13.61 -8.80
N TYR A 132 -15.52 13.30 -8.08
CA TYR A 132 -15.46 13.53 -6.62
C TYR A 132 -15.36 15.00 -6.23
N GLN A 133 -14.83 15.85 -7.08
CA GLN A 133 -14.73 17.30 -6.85
C GLN A 133 -16.03 18.06 -7.14
N ARG A 134 -17.03 17.40 -7.72
CA ARG A 134 -18.30 18.04 -8.11
C ARG A 134 -19.23 18.24 -6.92
N THR A 135 -19.79 19.45 -6.82
CA THR A 135 -20.78 19.80 -5.80
C THR A 135 -22.21 19.85 -6.36
N ASN A 136 -23.21 20.05 -5.50
CA ASN A 136 -24.61 20.08 -5.91
C ASN A 136 -24.94 21.24 -6.85
N THR A 137 -25.41 20.93 -8.05
CA THR A 137 -25.94 21.91 -9.00
C THR A 137 -27.47 21.80 -9.03
N ILE A 138 -28.18 22.91 -8.75
CA ILE A 138 -29.62 22.98 -8.77
C ILE A 138 -30.06 23.52 -10.13
N ASN A 139 -31.17 22.99 -10.71
CA ASN A 139 -31.76 23.44 -11.98
C ASN A 139 -30.90 23.24 -13.24
N PHE A 140 -30.06 22.20 -13.26
CA PHE A 140 -29.27 21.86 -14.43
C PHE A 140 -29.98 20.79 -15.31
N ASP A 141 -29.81 20.84 -16.63
CA ASP A 141 -30.34 19.80 -17.52
C ASP A 141 -29.52 18.51 -17.39
N LYS A 142 -30.10 17.50 -16.75
CA LYS A 142 -29.46 16.22 -16.45
C LYS A 142 -29.34 15.26 -17.64
N LYS A 143 -29.57 15.71 -18.85
CA LYS A 143 -29.44 14.88 -20.05
C LYS A 143 -27.98 14.58 -20.39
N ASP A 144 -27.08 15.48 -20.07
CA ASP A 144 -25.65 15.30 -20.34
C ASP A 144 -24.96 14.59 -19.16
N ILE A 145 -24.45 13.38 -19.40
CA ILE A 145 -23.68 12.60 -18.40
C ILE A 145 -22.46 13.38 -17.87
N ALA A 146 -21.87 14.26 -18.68
CA ALA A 146 -20.78 15.11 -18.25
C ALA A 146 -21.15 16.04 -17.10
N THR A 147 -22.44 16.17 -16.77
CA THR A 147 -22.96 16.98 -15.67
C THR A 147 -23.31 16.19 -14.42
N TRP A 148 -23.26 14.86 -14.51
CA TRP A 148 -23.62 13.98 -13.39
C TRP A 148 -22.55 13.93 -12.32
N LYS A 149 -22.98 13.62 -11.09
CA LYS A 149 -22.11 13.35 -9.95
C LYS A 149 -21.82 11.87 -9.82
N ALA A 150 -20.86 11.54 -8.95
CA ALA A 150 -20.53 10.17 -8.59
C ALA A 150 -21.76 9.35 -8.19
N ASP A 151 -22.60 9.86 -7.26
CA ASP A 151 -23.79 9.15 -6.79
C ASP A 151 -24.84 8.92 -7.87
N GLU A 152 -25.04 9.86 -8.79
CA GLU A 152 -25.97 9.72 -9.91
C GLU A 152 -25.51 8.64 -10.89
N LEU A 153 -24.20 8.56 -11.13
CA LEU A 153 -23.59 7.48 -11.94
C LEU A 153 -23.72 6.13 -11.25
N HIS A 154 -23.36 6.01 -9.97
CA HIS A 154 -23.51 4.78 -9.21
C HIS A 154 -24.96 4.31 -9.16
N LYS A 155 -25.92 5.22 -8.99
CA LYS A 155 -27.34 4.93 -9.05
C LYS A 155 -27.74 4.35 -10.39
N LYS A 156 -27.35 5.01 -11.50
CA LYS A 156 -27.68 4.56 -12.88
C LYS A 156 -27.05 3.21 -13.20
N ILE A 157 -25.79 3.01 -12.84
CA ILE A 157 -25.07 1.74 -13.03
C ILE A 157 -25.79 0.63 -12.26
N GLY A 158 -26.09 0.85 -10.99
CA GLY A 158 -26.78 -0.12 -10.14
C GLY A 158 -28.18 -0.47 -10.68
N GLU A 159 -28.97 0.53 -11.11
CA GLU A 159 -30.29 0.33 -11.72
C GLU A 159 -30.20 -0.52 -12.99
N LEU A 160 -29.23 -0.28 -13.87
CA LEU A 160 -29.04 -1.03 -15.10
C LEU A 160 -28.62 -2.48 -14.84
N TYR A 161 -27.68 -2.71 -13.91
CA TYR A 161 -27.29 -4.08 -13.54
C TYR A 161 -28.46 -4.85 -12.92
N VAL A 162 -29.20 -4.27 -11.99
CA VAL A 162 -30.38 -4.90 -11.38
C VAL A 162 -31.46 -5.14 -12.45
N ALA A 163 -31.72 -4.18 -13.33
CA ALA A 163 -32.68 -4.34 -14.40
C ALA A 163 -32.30 -5.47 -15.38
N SER A 164 -30.98 -5.67 -15.62
CA SER A 164 -30.49 -6.74 -16.51
C SER A 164 -30.76 -8.15 -15.94
N LEU A 165 -31.03 -8.29 -14.65
CA LEU A 165 -31.34 -9.58 -14.01
C LEU A 165 -32.84 -9.81 -13.79
N LYS A 166 -33.71 -8.83 -14.03
CA LYS A 166 -35.12 -8.85 -13.62
C LYS A 166 -35.91 -10.01 -14.21
N ASN A 167 -35.57 -10.48 -15.42
CA ASN A 167 -36.29 -11.58 -16.10
C ASN A 167 -35.63 -12.94 -15.81
N GLU A 168 -35.45 -13.23 -14.51
CA GLU A 168 -34.68 -14.37 -13.99
C GLU A 168 -35.05 -15.70 -14.72
N LYS A 169 -36.33 -16.07 -14.77
CA LYS A 169 -36.77 -17.35 -15.34
C LYS A 169 -36.33 -17.55 -16.78
N LEU A 170 -36.41 -16.50 -17.59
CA LEU A 170 -35.98 -16.57 -18.99
C LEU A 170 -34.45 -16.69 -19.06
N LEU A 171 -33.74 -15.90 -18.28
CA LEU A 171 -32.27 -15.87 -18.27
C LEU A 171 -31.69 -17.19 -17.78
N GLN A 172 -32.26 -17.79 -16.72
CA GLN A 172 -31.89 -19.10 -16.19
C GLN A 172 -32.13 -20.24 -17.20
N GLN A 173 -33.14 -20.15 -18.03
CA GLN A 173 -33.42 -21.13 -19.10
C GLN A 173 -32.59 -20.92 -20.37
N THR A 174 -32.01 -19.75 -20.53
CA THR A 174 -31.25 -19.37 -21.72
C THR A 174 -29.79 -19.84 -21.62
N LYS A 175 -29.41 -20.82 -22.46
CA LYS A 175 -28.03 -21.33 -22.52
C LYS A 175 -27.11 -20.36 -23.25
N LEU A 176 -25.85 -20.28 -22.81
CA LEU A 176 -24.85 -19.39 -23.40
C LEU A 176 -24.40 -19.75 -24.81
N ASP A 177 -24.56 -20.99 -25.25
CA ASP A 177 -24.08 -21.45 -26.56
C ASP A 177 -24.63 -20.63 -27.75
N SER A 178 -25.86 -20.12 -27.64
CA SER A 178 -26.45 -19.25 -28.68
C SER A 178 -25.74 -17.89 -28.78
N PHE A 179 -25.02 -17.45 -27.72
CA PHE A 179 -24.32 -16.17 -27.66
C PHE A 179 -22.82 -16.29 -27.90
N ASP A 180 -22.31 -17.48 -28.26
CA ASP A 180 -20.89 -17.69 -28.61
C ASP A 180 -20.31 -16.66 -29.60
N PRO A 181 -21.10 -16.11 -30.57
CA PRO A 181 -20.60 -15.05 -31.47
C PRO A 181 -20.24 -13.73 -30.78
N ILE A 182 -20.71 -13.48 -29.54
CA ILE A 182 -20.50 -12.25 -28.77
C ILE A 182 -19.85 -12.49 -27.41
N ILE A 183 -19.61 -13.75 -27.05
CA ILE A 183 -19.02 -14.13 -25.75
C ILE A 183 -17.73 -14.91 -26.01
N LEU A 184 -16.69 -14.57 -25.25
CA LEU A 184 -15.48 -15.40 -25.21
C LEU A 184 -15.79 -16.69 -24.44
N LYS A 185 -15.66 -17.83 -25.15
CA LYS A 185 -15.88 -19.14 -24.57
C LYS A 185 -14.72 -19.51 -23.64
N GLY A 186 -14.88 -19.31 -22.34
CA GLY A 186 -13.91 -19.76 -21.33
C GLY A 186 -13.75 -21.29 -21.29
N ASN A 187 -12.92 -21.75 -20.38
CA ASN A 187 -12.61 -23.18 -20.19
C ASN A 187 -13.50 -23.89 -19.15
N ALA A 188 -14.35 -23.16 -18.44
CA ALA A 188 -15.16 -23.68 -17.33
C ALA A 188 -16.64 -23.26 -17.43
N ARG A 189 -17.26 -23.47 -18.60
CA ARG A 189 -18.65 -23.09 -18.84
C ARG A 189 -19.66 -23.82 -17.94
N ASN A 190 -19.31 -25.00 -17.41
CA ASN A 190 -20.10 -25.72 -16.43
C ASN A 190 -20.28 -24.99 -15.09
N LEU A 191 -19.39 -24.08 -14.74
CA LEU A 191 -19.51 -23.25 -13.55
C LEU A 191 -20.49 -22.08 -13.75
N ARG A 192 -20.69 -21.65 -14.98
CA ARG A 192 -21.59 -20.54 -15.37
C ARG A 192 -22.35 -20.91 -16.63
N PRO A 193 -23.36 -21.81 -16.53
CA PRO A 193 -23.98 -22.44 -17.71
C PRO A 193 -25.02 -21.59 -18.43
N THR A 194 -25.61 -20.60 -17.76
CA THR A 194 -26.76 -19.86 -18.32
C THR A 194 -26.44 -18.37 -18.54
N LEU A 195 -27.34 -17.70 -19.26
CA LEU A 195 -27.24 -16.26 -19.44
C LEU A 195 -27.41 -15.51 -18.10
N PHE A 196 -28.22 -16.05 -17.19
CA PHE A 196 -28.34 -15.50 -15.81
C PHE A 196 -27.00 -15.45 -15.13
N ASP A 197 -26.24 -16.55 -15.16
CA ASP A 197 -24.90 -16.61 -14.55
C ASP A 197 -23.98 -15.55 -15.12
N LEU A 198 -23.90 -15.45 -16.44
CA LEU A 198 -23.04 -14.47 -17.08
C LEU A 198 -23.35 -13.03 -16.64
N LEU A 199 -24.63 -12.67 -16.65
CA LEU A 199 -25.05 -11.31 -16.33
C LEU A 199 -24.93 -11.03 -14.83
N ALA A 200 -25.25 -12.01 -13.97
CA ALA A 200 -25.14 -11.89 -12.51
C ALA A 200 -23.69 -11.74 -12.06
N HIS A 201 -22.76 -12.56 -12.56
CA HIS A 201 -21.34 -12.41 -12.21
C HIS A 201 -20.76 -11.09 -12.71
N ARG A 202 -21.15 -10.58 -13.87
CA ARG A 202 -20.76 -9.25 -14.33
C ARG A 202 -21.33 -8.13 -13.44
N ALA A 203 -22.54 -8.31 -12.93
CA ALA A 203 -23.13 -7.38 -11.97
C ALA A 203 -22.39 -7.47 -10.61
N LEU A 204 -22.03 -8.68 -10.16
CA LEU A 204 -21.24 -8.90 -8.95
C LEU A 204 -19.85 -8.25 -9.03
N ASP A 205 -19.19 -8.28 -10.20
CA ASP A 205 -17.90 -7.60 -10.39
C ASP A 205 -18.00 -6.09 -10.09
N TYR A 206 -19.15 -5.47 -10.37
CA TYR A 206 -19.42 -4.10 -9.99
C TYR A 206 -19.84 -3.97 -8.51
N PHE A 207 -20.79 -4.80 -8.04
CA PHE A 207 -21.33 -4.65 -6.70
C PHE A 207 -20.37 -5.09 -5.57
N LYS A 208 -19.31 -5.81 -5.87
CA LYS A 208 -18.25 -6.18 -4.91
C LYS A 208 -17.20 -5.11 -4.67
N ASN A 209 -17.26 -3.95 -5.36
CA ASN A 209 -16.30 -2.88 -5.13
C ASN A 209 -16.71 -1.95 -3.97
N ASP A 210 -15.76 -1.19 -3.46
CA ASP A 210 -15.91 -0.22 -2.36
C ASP A 210 -15.74 1.24 -2.80
N GLU A 211 -15.77 1.50 -4.10
CA GLU A 211 -15.49 2.84 -4.67
C GLU A 211 -16.46 3.92 -4.17
N ARG A 212 -17.69 3.54 -3.86
CA ARG A 212 -18.69 4.47 -3.30
C ARG A 212 -18.41 4.86 -1.85
N ASP A 213 -17.55 4.12 -1.18
CA ASP A 213 -17.30 4.28 0.26
C ASP A 213 -16.43 5.49 0.64
N ILE A 214 -16.06 6.32 -0.32
CA ILE A 214 -15.34 7.57 -0.07
C ILE A 214 -16.19 8.60 0.68
N THR A 215 -17.53 8.54 0.56
CA THR A 215 -18.48 9.40 1.28
C THR A 215 -19.52 8.54 1.99
N HIS A 216 -19.14 7.88 3.09
CA HIS A 216 -20.06 7.07 3.89
C HIS A 216 -21.12 7.89 4.59
N PRO A 217 -22.41 7.69 4.29
CA PRO A 217 -23.44 8.16 5.20
C PRO A 217 -23.38 7.39 6.54
N ALA A 218 -23.79 8.01 7.61
CA ALA A 218 -23.81 7.37 8.94
C ALA A 218 -24.65 6.07 9.00
N TYR A 219 -25.48 5.83 8.00
CA TYR A 219 -26.33 4.64 7.85
C TYR A 219 -25.87 3.71 6.71
N ALA A 220 -24.61 3.80 6.24
CA ALA A 220 -24.09 2.92 5.21
C ALA A 220 -24.19 1.45 5.65
N PHE A 221 -24.50 0.59 4.68
CA PHE A 221 -24.61 -0.84 4.94
C PHE A 221 -23.20 -1.44 5.12
N GLU A 222 -23.04 -2.25 6.14
CA GLU A 222 -21.85 -3.09 6.36
C GLU A 222 -22.26 -4.53 6.64
N ILE A 223 -21.44 -5.50 6.21
CA ILE A 223 -21.66 -6.92 6.50
C ILE A 223 -21.19 -7.20 7.92
N ARG A 224 -22.11 -7.26 8.87
CA ARG A 224 -21.83 -7.44 10.31
C ARG A 224 -22.27 -8.77 10.87
N ASP A 225 -23.21 -9.40 10.21
CA ASP A 225 -23.81 -10.64 10.71
C ASP A 225 -23.03 -11.84 10.20
N SER A 226 -22.66 -12.75 11.11
CA SER A 226 -21.96 -13.98 10.80
C SER A 226 -22.75 -14.92 9.88
N VAL A 227 -24.09 -14.74 9.79
CA VAL A 227 -24.95 -15.47 8.87
C VAL A 227 -24.55 -15.26 7.40
N ALA A 228 -23.83 -14.20 7.08
CA ALA A 228 -23.26 -14.00 5.75
C ALA A 228 -22.25 -15.11 5.37
N PHE A 229 -21.67 -15.82 6.34
CA PHE A 229 -20.84 -17.03 6.14
C PHE A 229 -21.61 -18.34 6.27
N ALA A 230 -22.90 -18.30 6.65
CA ALA A 230 -23.68 -19.51 6.90
C ALA A 230 -23.79 -20.41 5.65
N PRO A 231 -24.11 -21.71 5.82
CA PRO A 231 -24.37 -22.60 4.70
C PRO A 231 -25.49 -22.08 3.79
N VAL A 232 -25.45 -22.46 2.51
CA VAL A 232 -26.38 -21.97 1.48
C VAL A 232 -27.85 -21.97 1.90
N ASN A 233 -28.33 -23.05 2.52
CA ASN A 233 -29.73 -23.17 2.95
C ASN A 233 -30.18 -22.14 4.01
N GLU A 234 -29.26 -21.62 4.80
CA GLU A 234 -29.51 -20.57 5.78
C GLU A 234 -29.34 -19.21 5.12
N PHE A 235 -28.22 -19.00 4.41
CA PHE A 235 -27.89 -17.73 3.76
C PHE A 235 -28.97 -17.25 2.78
N ILE A 236 -29.56 -18.15 1.95
CA ILE A 236 -30.56 -17.78 0.93
C ILE A 236 -31.88 -17.29 1.51
N ASN A 237 -32.16 -17.61 2.79
CA ASN A 237 -33.38 -17.24 3.49
C ASN A 237 -33.20 -16.04 4.43
N GLU A 238 -31.97 -15.52 4.54
CA GLU A 238 -31.67 -14.42 5.43
C GLU A 238 -32.04 -13.08 4.80
N THR A 239 -32.30 -12.09 5.64
CA THR A 239 -32.58 -10.72 5.21
C THR A 239 -31.43 -9.80 5.55
N PHE A 240 -31.02 -8.97 4.60
CA PHE A 240 -29.99 -7.95 4.79
C PHE A 240 -30.61 -6.55 4.73
N PRO A 241 -31.31 -6.11 5.79
CA PRO A 241 -32.00 -4.82 5.80
C PRO A 241 -31.00 -3.67 5.80
N THR A 242 -31.31 -2.62 5.02
CA THR A 242 -30.52 -1.40 5.02
C THR A 242 -31.38 -0.17 4.75
N LYS A 243 -30.98 0.97 5.32
CA LYS A 243 -31.50 2.30 4.93
C LYS A 243 -30.70 2.89 3.75
N ASP A 244 -29.56 2.33 3.44
CA ASP A 244 -28.72 2.71 2.31
C ASP A 244 -29.19 2.01 1.02
N SER A 245 -30.18 2.59 0.36
CA SER A 245 -30.76 2.05 -0.90
C SER A 245 -29.74 1.95 -2.07
N LEU A 246 -28.58 2.63 -1.94
CA LEU A 246 -27.53 2.60 -2.94
C LEU A 246 -26.36 1.69 -2.56
N SER A 247 -26.44 0.96 -1.45
CA SER A 247 -25.39 0.05 -1.02
C SER A 247 -25.03 -0.96 -2.12
N LEU A 248 -23.73 -1.01 -2.46
CA LEU A 248 -23.23 -1.97 -3.44
C LEU A 248 -23.13 -3.37 -2.79
N HIS A 249 -22.60 -3.48 -1.60
CA HIS A 249 -22.41 -4.75 -0.91
C HIS A 249 -23.71 -5.44 -0.54
N GLN A 250 -24.75 -4.68 -0.16
CA GLN A 250 -26.08 -5.27 0.07
C GLN A 250 -26.64 -5.89 -1.22
N LYS A 251 -26.52 -5.20 -2.35
CA LYS A 251 -26.96 -5.75 -3.65
C LYS A 251 -26.15 -6.96 -4.08
N ALA A 252 -24.83 -6.99 -3.78
CA ALA A 252 -24.02 -8.17 -4.01
C ALA A 252 -24.55 -9.40 -3.23
N LEU A 253 -24.87 -9.22 -1.94
CA LEU A 253 -25.44 -10.31 -1.14
C LEU A 253 -26.77 -10.82 -1.71
N LEU A 254 -27.65 -9.92 -2.14
CA LEU A 254 -28.93 -10.31 -2.78
C LEU A 254 -28.71 -11.10 -4.08
N ILE A 255 -27.80 -10.69 -4.94
CA ILE A 255 -27.47 -11.42 -6.19
C ILE A 255 -26.86 -12.79 -5.85
N PHE A 256 -26.03 -12.89 -4.82
CA PHE A 256 -25.54 -14.20 -4.35
C PHE A 256 -26.68 -15.08 -3.86
N GLN A 257 -27.68 -14.52 -3.17
CA GLN A 257 -28.87 -15.28 -2.76
C GLN A 257 -29.66 -15.82 -3.96
N GLU A 258 -29.84 -15.00 -4.99
CA GLU A 258 -30.54 -15.41 -6.23
C GLU A 258 -29.75 -16.51 -6.96
N LEU A 259 -28.43 -16.37 -7.13
CA LEU A 259 -27.56 -17.38 -7.77
C LEU A 259 -27.57 -18.70 -6.98
N LEU A 260 -27.38 -18.63 -5.68
CA LEU A 260 -27.33 -19.83 -4.83
C LEU A 260 -28.70 -20.51 -4.73
N SER A 261 -29.79 -19.75 -4.69
CA SER A 261 -31.14 -20.28 -4.73
C SER A 261 -31.45 -20.99 -6.08
N PHE A 262 -30.99 -20.44 -7.19
CA PHE A 262 -31.12 -21.04 -8.50
C PHE A 262 -30.36 -22.36 -8.57
N HIS A 263 -29.07 -22.37 -8.29
CA HIS A 263 -28.21 -23.54 -8.39
C HIS A 263 -28.39 -24.58 -7.27
N SER A 264 -29.09 -24.24 -6.19
CA SER A 264 -29.41 -25.24 -5.13
C SER A 264 -30.27 -26.39 -5.64
N LYS A 265 -30.89 -26.24 -6.84
CA LYS A 265 -31.75 -27.21 -7.50
C LYS A 265 -31.07 -28.01 -8.62
N ASP A 266 -29.78 -27.74 -8.87
CA ASP A 266 -29.04 -28.40 -9.92
C ASP A 266 -28.68 -29.84 -9.53
N GLU A 267 -28.73 -30.75 -10.49
CA GLU A 267 -28.29 -32.15 -10.32
C GLU A 267 -26.76 -32.20 -10.10
N LYS A 268 -26.04 -31.29 -10.73
CA LYS A 268 -24.57 -31.14 -10.61
C LYS A 268 -24.27 -29.83 -9.87
N PRO A 269 -23.66 -29.87 -8.70
CA PRO A 269 -23.51 -28.69 -7.87
C PRO A 269 -22.31 -27.79 -8.26
N ASP A 270 -21.72 -27.97 -9.44
CA ASP A 270 -20.51 -27.22 -9.86
C ASP A 270 -20.71 -25.71 -9.78
N ALA A 271 -21.81 -25.20 -10.36
CA ALA A 271 -22.12 -23.76 -10.34
C ALA A 271 -22.50 -23.26 -8.94
N LEU A 272 -23.20 -24.07 -8.16
CA LEU A 272 -23.49 -23.77 -6.77
C LEU A 272 -22.23 -23.61 -5.93
N ILE A 273 -21.28 -24.52 -6.09
CA ILE A 273 -19.99 -24.50 -5.37
C ILE A 273 -19.19 -23.27 -5.76
N ASP A 274 -19.10 -22.94 -7.05
CA ASP A 274 -18.38 -21.77 -7.56
C ASP A 274 -18.96 -20.48 -6.97
N ALA A 275 -20.29 -20.30 -7.04
CA ALA A 275 -20.96 -19.13 -6.50
C ALA A 275 -20.83 -19.01 -4.97
N ASP A 276 -20.85 -20.13 -4.24
CA ASP A 276 -20.73 -20.13 -2.80
C ASP A 276 -19.29 -19.81 -2.32
N ILE A 277 -18.28 -20.29 -3.05
CA ILE A 277 -16.88 -19.90 -2.83
C ILE A 277 -16.70 -18.41 -3.11
N GLU A 278 -17.28 -17.89 -4.21
CA GLU A 278 -17.18 -16.47 -4.55
C GLU A 278 -17.86 -15.59 -3.49
N ARG A 279 -19.04 -15.99 -2.99
CA ARG A 279 -19.73 -15.34 -1.87
C ARG A 279 -18.85 -15.32 -0.62
N THR A 280 -18.31 -16.47 -0.22
CA THR A 280 -17.50 -16.61 0.99
C THR A 280 -16.25 -15.72 0.93
N ASN A 281 -15.58 -15.67 -0.22
CA ASN A 281 -14.44 -14.78 -0.45
C ASN A 281 -14.83 -13.29 -0.37
N PHE A 282 -15.98 -12.92 -0.96
CA PHE A 282 -16.50 -11.57 -0.88
C PHE A 282 -16.81 -11.16 0.56
N VAL A 283 -17.50 -12.02 1.30
CA VAL A 283 -17.81 -11.77 2.72
C VAL A 283 -16.51 -11.66 3.53
N ASN A 284 -15.54 -12.56 3.34
CA ASN A 284 -14.24 -12.49 4.01
C ASN A 284 -13.49 -11.18 3.72
N GLN A 285 -13.59 -10.65 2.51
CA GLN A 285 -12.94 -9.40 2.15
C GLN A 285 -13.57 -8.21 2.86
N TYR A 286 -14.91 -8.10 2.86
CA TYR A 286 -15.62 -6.87 3.23
C TYR A 286 -16.36 -6.92 4.56
N ALA A 287 -16.52 -8.08 5.19
CA ALA A 287 -17.19 -8.18 6.49
C ALA A 287 -16.37 -7.48 7.59
N VAL A 288 -17.08 -6.77 8.46
CA VAL A 288 -16.54 -6.11 9.65
C VAL A 288 -16.87 -6.93 10.92
N ILE A 289 -16.58 -8.24 10.84
CA ILE A 289 -16.80 -9.24 11.89
C ILE A 289 -15.46 -9.57 12.54
N GLU A 290 -15.43 -9.66 13.86
CA GLU A 290 -14.20 -9.78 14.65
C GLU A 290 -13.41 -11.08 14.35
N ASN A 291 -14.09 -12.20 14.26
CA ASN A 291 -13.50 -13.52 14.00
C ASN A 291 -13.72 -14.00 12.54
N LYS A 292 -13.75 -13.08 11.60
CA LYS A 292 -14.09 -13.40 10.20
C LYS A 292 -13.16 -14.40 9.53
N SER A 293 -11.87 -14.46 9.91
CA SER A 293 -10.92 -15.42 9.36
C SER A 293 -11.30 -16.86 9.74
N GLU A 294 -11.65 -17.07 11.00
CA GLU A 294 -12.15 -18.37 11.50
C GLU A 294 -13.44 -18.77 10.80
N LEU A 295 -14.42 -17.85 10.72
CA LEU A 295 -15.68 -18.09 10.01
C LEU A 295 -15.48 -18.40 8.53
N ASN A 296 -14.52 -17.74 7.88
CA ASN A 296 -14.16 -18.03 6.49
C ASN A 296 -13.59 -19.44 6.32
N ILE A 297 -12.65 -19.83 7.19
CA ILE A 297 -12.06 -21.19 7.20
C ILE A 297 -13.16 -22.23 7.40
N ASP A 298 -14.08 -22.02 8.34
CA ASP A 298 -15.20 -22.93 8.63
C ASP A 298 -16.18 -23.01 7.46
N ALA A 299 -16.51 -21.88 6.82
CA ALA A 299 -17.40 -21.86 5.65
C ALA A 299 -16.77 -22.63 4.47
N LEU A 300 -15.48 -22.39 4.17
CA LEU A 300 -14.76 -23.13 3.11
C LEU A 300 -14.64 -24.61 3.42
N LYS A 301 -14.41 -24.97 4.69
CA LYS A 301 -14.41 -26.36 5.17
C LYS A 301 -15.77 -27.02 4.94
N ASN A 302 -16.86 -26.38 5.32
CA ASN A 302 -18.22 -26.88 5.12
C ASN A 302 -18.51 -27.14 3.63
N ILE A 303 -18.13 -26.21 2.73
CA ILE A 303 -18.28 -26.41 1.27
C ILE A 303 -17.46 -27.64 0.82
N SER A 304 -16.20 -27.75 1.22
CA SER A 304 -15.31 -28.82 0.82
C SER A 304 -15.77 -30.20 1.30
N GLU A 305 -16.29 -30.30 2.51
CA GLU A 305 -16.79 -31.54 3.12
C GLU A 305 -18.12 -31.95 2.51
N LYS A 306 -19.09 -31.02 2.43
CA LYS A 306 -20.43 -31.27 1.89
C LYS A 306 -20.38 -31.78 0.46
N TYR A 307 -19.50 -31.22 -0.35
CA TYR A 307 -19.37 -31.56 -1.78
C TYR A 307 -18.09 -32.37 -2.06
N SER A 308 -17.60 -33.10 -1.07
CA SER A 308 -16.32 -33.81 -1.13
C SER A 308 -16.17 -34.81 -2.31
N ASN A 309 -17.26 -35.22 -2.95
CA ASN A 309 -17.26 -36.08 -4.12
C ASN A 309 -17.26 -35.34 -5.45
N ASN A 310 -17.31 -33.99 -5.44
CA ASN A 310 -17.30 -33.16 -6.64
C ASN A 310 -15.91 -32.46 -6.77
N PRO A 311 -15.25 -32.53 -7.96
CA PRO A 311 -13.97 -31.85 -8.18
C PRO A 311 -13.97 -30.33 -7.96
N ALA A 312 -15.11 -29.64 -8.11
CA ALA A 312 -15.23 -28.21 -7.88
C ALA A 312 -15.00 -27.83 -6.41
N SER A 313 -15.36 -28.72 -5.46
CA SER A 313 -15.12 -28.49 -4.03
C SER A 313 -13.62 -28.43 -3.64
N ALA A 314 -12.77 -28.95 -4.52
CA ALA A 314 -11.32 -28.89 -4.34
C ALA A 314 -10.79 -27.45 -4.21
N GLN A 315 -11.46 -26.49 -4.85
CA GLN A 315 -11.08 -25.08 -4.75
C GLN A 315 -11.36 -24.53 -3.33
N ALA A 316 -12.48 -24.90 -2.72
CA ALA A 316 -12.78 -24.51 -1.33
C ALA A 316 -11.74 -25.11 -0.35
N ALA A 317 -11.39 -26.39 -0.52
CA ALA A 317 -10.36 -27.03 0.30
C ALA A 317 -8.98 -26.37 0.14
N PHE A 318 -8.63 -25.98 -1.08
CA PHE A 318 -7.39 -25.23 -1.34
C PHE A 318 -7.40 -23.86 -0.66
N LEU A 319 -8.48 -23.08 -0.82
CA LEU A 319 -8.58 -21.75 -0.21
C LEU A 319 -8.56 -21.81 1.32
N MET A 320 -9.20 -22.80 1.91
CA MET A 320 -9.11 -23.08 3.34
C MET A 320 -7.65 -23.34 3.76
N ALA A 321 -6.96 -24.26 3.07
CA ALA A 321 -5.56 -24.56 3.34
C ALA A 321 -4.65 -23.33 3.15
N GLN A 322 -4.90 -22.52 2.14
CA GLN A 322 -4.17 -21.28 1.88
C GLN A 322 -4.36 -20.25 3.02
N SER A 323 -5.58 -20.10 3.54
CA SER A 323 -5.85 -19.22 4.69
C SER A 323 -5.08 -19.67 5.94
N ILE A 324 -5.10 -20.98 6.25
CA ILE A 324 -4.35 -21.56 7.38
C ILE A 324 -2.83 -21.35 7.20
N TYR A 325 -2.32 -21.52 5.97
CA TYR A 325 -0.92 -21.26 5.65
C TYR A 325 -0.53 -19.82 5.86
N GLN A 326 -1.35 -18.88 5.39
CA GLN A 326 -1.07 -17.45 5.53
C GLN A 326 -1.03 -17.02 7.01
N GLU A 327 -2.00 -17.46 7.82
CA GLU A 327 -2.00 -17.24 9.27
C GLU A 327 -0.74 -17.83 9.95
N ALA A 328 -0.31 -19.03 9.53
CA ALA A 328 0.90 -19.67 10.06
C ALA A 328 2.16 -18.86 9.74
N ILE A 329 2.28 -18.31 8.53
CA ILE A 329 3.44 -17.49 8.14
C ILE A 329 3.46 -16.17 8.94
N GLU A 330 2.31 -15.53 9.12
CA GLU A 330 2.18 -14.29 9.91
C GLU A 330 2.53 -14.53 11.40
N ALA A 331 2.02 -15.61 11.97
CA ALA A 331 2.34 -16.01 13.35
C ALA A 331 3.82 -16.36 13.53
N SER A 332 4.45 -17.00 12.54
CA SER A 332 5.88 -17.35 12.60
C SER A 332 6.78 -16.12 12.65
N GLN A 333 6.40 -15.03 11.96
CA GLN A 333 7.14 -13.76 12.01
C GLN A 333 7.11 -13.13 13.42
N ASN A 334 6.06 -13.40 14.20
CA ASN A 334 5.88 -12.95 15.58
C ASN A 334 6.47 -13.92 16.62
N LYS A 335 7.21 -14.94 16.20
CA LYS A 335 7.81 -15.99 17.07
C LYS A 335 6.77 -16.80 17.86
N ASP A 336 5.54 -16.93 17.38
CA ASP A 336 4.53 -17.75 18.00
C ASP A 336 4.78 -19.24 17.67
N SER A 337 4.94 -20.05 18.71
CA SER A 337 5.22 -21.48 18.58
C SER A 337 4.06 -22.30 18.01
N ALA A 338 2.82 -21.79 18.09
CA ALA A 338 1.63 -22.46 17.55
C ALA A 338 1.66 -22.55 16.01
N SER A 339 2.33 -21.61 15.36
CA SER A 339 2.46 -21.55 13.88
C SER A 339 3.15 -22.78 13.27
N LYS A 340 4.04 -23.43 14.00
CA LYS A 340 4.83 -24.57 13.51
C LYS A 340 3.98 -25.74 13.04
N TYR A 341 2.89 -26.03 13.76
CA TYR A 341 2.01 -27.15 13.42
C TYR A 341 1.02 -26.84 12.30
N SER A 342 0.72 -25.56 12.09
CA SER A 342 -0.26 -25.13 11.09
C SER A 342 0.23 -25.34 9.66
N VAL A 343 1.53 -25.14 9.37
CA VAL A 343 2.10 -25.43 8.04
C VAL A 343 2.12 -26.92 7.74
N VAL A 344 2.45 -27.76 8.73
CA VAL A 344 2.40 -29.23 8.59
C VAL A 344 1.00 -29.69 8.26
N LYS A 345 -0.02 -29.20 9.01
CA LYS A 345 -1.44 -29.48 8.76
C LYS A 345 -1.88 -29.00 7.36
N THR A 346 -1.44 -27.81 6.95
CA THR A 346 -1.70 -27.31 5.59
C THR A 346 -1.18 -28.27 4.54
N LYS A 347 0.07 -28.74 4.70
CA LYS A 347 0.67 -29.69 3.76
C LYS A 347 -0.13 -30.99 3.67
N GLU A 348 -0.58 -31.55 4.79
CA GLU A 348 -1.41 -32.75 4.80
C GLU A 348 -2.70 -32.56 4.00
N ILE A 349 -3.42 -31.45 4.22
CA ILE A 349 -4.64 -31.11 3.46
C ILE A 349 -4.34 -31.03 1.96
N LEU A 350 -3.25 -30.36 1.59
CA LEU A 350 -2.88 -30.19 0.18
C LEU A 350 -2.47 -31.53 -0.47
N ASP A 351 -1.77 -32.40 0.25
CA ASP A 351 -1.39 -33.74 -0.26
C ASP A 351 -2.62 -34.60 -0.56
N GLU A 352 -3.60 -34.61 0.37
CA GLU A 352 -4.86 -35.29 0.17
C GLU A 352 -5.63 -34.75 -1.03
N LEU A 353 -5.66 -33.41 -1.17
CA LEU A 353 -6.34 -32.74 -2.26
C LEU A 353 -5.73 -33.07 -3.62
N VAL A 354 -4.41 -33.03 -3.73
CA VAL A 354 -3.69 -33.40 -4.97
C VAL A 354 -3.90 -34.88 -5.31
N LYS A 355 -3.91 -35.76 -4.32
CA LYS A 355 -4.18 -37.20 -4.52
C LYS A 355 -5.61 -37.43 -5.05
N LYS A 356 -6.59 -36.72 -4.51
CA LYS A 356 -8.01 -36.91 -4.85
C LYS A 356 -8.41 -36.23 -6.18
N TYR A 357 -7.95 -34.99 -6.40
CA TYR A 357 -8.38 -34.14 -7.51
C TYR A 357 -7.23 -33.45 -8.25
N PRO A 358 -6.22 -34.17 -8.77
CA PRO A 358 -4.99 -33.60 -9.32
C PRO A 358 -5.19 -32.65 -10.53
N LYS A 359 -6.31 -32.78 -11.25
CA LYS A 359 -6.61 -32.01 -12.46
C LYS A 359 -7.65 -30.93 -12.24
N SER A 360 -8.26 -30.84 -11.06
CA SER A 360 -9.18 -29.73 -10.72
C SER A 360 -8.39 -28.44 -10.49
N GLU A 361 -9.08 -27.30 -10.53
CA GLU A 361 -8.49 -25.99 -10.22
C GLU A 361 -7.84 -26.01 -8.84
N GLY A 362 -8.57 -26.42 -7.79
CA GLY A 362 -8.02 -26.53 -6.45
C GLY A 362 -6.84 -27.47 -6.34
N GLY A 363 -6.86 -28.61 -7.08
CA GLY A 363 -5.75 -29.55 -7.13
C GLY A 363 -4.50 -28.98 -7.79
N ILE A 364 -4.65 -28.23 -8.86
CA ILE A 364 -3.53 -27.51 -9.53
C ILE A 364 -2.96 -26.43 -8.61
N ASN A 365 -3.82 -25.66 -7.97
CA ASN A 365 -3.44 -24.62 -7.01
C ASN A 365 -2.73 -25.25 -5.80
N ALA A 366 -3.21 -26.38 -5.30
CA ALA A 366 -2.58 -27.13 -4.22
C ALA A 366 -1.18 -27.64 -4.60
N GLN A 367 -0.99 -28.15 -5.82
CA GLN A 367 0.34 -28.55 -6.31
C GLN A 367 1.32 -27.38 -6.32
N ASN A 368 0.87 -26.20 -6.70
CA ASN A 368 1.70 -25.00 -6.72
C ASN A 368 2.08 -24.55 -5.31
N LEU A 369 1.14 -24.54 -4.38
CA LEU A 369 1.42 -24.21 -2.98
C LEU A 369 2.35 -25.25 -2.32
N LEU A 370 2.15 -26.54 -2.59
CA LEU A 370 3.06 -27.60 -2.13
C LEU A 370 4.49 -27.41 -2.64
N LYS A 371 4.66 -27.00 -3.91
CA LYS A 371 5.99 -26.67 -4.44
C LYS A 371 6.64 -25.54 -3.64
N THR A 372 5.88 -24.54 -3.24
CA THR A 372 6.35 -23.43 -2.42
C THR A 372 6.74 -23.90 -1.01
N ILE A 373 5.88 -24.68 -0.35
CA ILE A 373 6.12 -25.21 0.99
C ILE A 373 7.35 -26.13 1.02
N LEU A 374 7.49 -26.99 0.02
CA LEU A 374 8.58 -28.00 -0.07
C LEU A 374 9.86 -27.44 -0.69
N HIS A 375 9.83 -26.20 -1.17
CA HIS A 375 11.02 -25.58 -1.77
C HIS A 375 12.16 -25.50 -0.77
N SER A 376 13.35 -25.98 -1.17
CA SER A 376 14.56 -25.79 -0.37
C SER A 376 15.24 -24.50 -0.77
N SER A 377 15.61 -23.68 0.20
CA SER A 377 16.30 -22.42 -0.03
C SER A 377 17.47 -22.23 0.94
N VAL A 378 18.48 -21.48 0.50
CA VAL A 378 19.63 -21.08 1.32
C VAL A 378 20.02 -19.64 0.99
N SER A 379 20.37 -18.88 2.02
CA SER A 379 21.07 -17.60 1.86
C SER A 379 22.17 -17.46 2.90
N LEU A 380 23.21 -16.73 2.56
CA LEU A 380 24.37 -16.48 3.39
C LEU A 380 24.53 -14.98 3.61
N THR A 381 24.82 -14.58 4.84
CA THR A 381 25.14 -13.19 5.18
C THR A 381 26.38 -13.18 6.06
N THR A 382 27.43 -12.52 5.60
CA THR A 382 28.71 -12.39 6.33
C THR A 382 29.10 -10.93 6.39
N GLU A 383 29.85 -10.55 7.42
CA GLU A 383 30.42 -9.21 7.45
C GLU A 383 31.28 -8.97 6.21
N LYS A 384 31.14 -7.78 5.66
CA LYS A 384 31.83 -7.43 4.41
C LYS A 384 33.37 -7.50 4.56
N ILE A 385 33.88 -7.14 5.73
CA ILE A 385 35.32 -7.17 6.02
C ILE A 385 35.54 -7.85 7.37
N ASN A 386 36.31 -8.92 7.37
CA ASN A 386 36.66 -9.70 8.55
C ASN A 386 38.14 -9.54 8.90
N VAL A 387 38.51 -9.83 10.13
CA VAL A 387 39.91 -9.68 10.63
C VAL A 387 40.73 -10.90 10.22
N PRO A 388 41.97 -10.73 9.70
CA PRO A 388 42.84 -11.85 9.42
C PRO A 388 43.22 -12.61 10.69
N SER A 389 43.42 -13.92 10.53
CA SER A 389 43.88 -14.85 11.60
C SER A 389 42.93 -15.00 12.78
N GLU A 390 41.70 -14.43 12.69
CA GLU A 390 40.63 -14.60 13.66
C GLU A 390 39.43 -15.33 13.01
N PRO A 391 38.72 -16.21 13.76
CA PRO A 391 37.49 -16.77 13.28
C PRO A 391 36.41 -15.70 13.18
N PHE A 392 35.53 -15.85 12.21
CA PHE A 392 34.37 -14.96 12.03
C PHE A 392 33.12 -15.80 11.78
N ARG A 393 31.99 -15.17 11.64
CA ARG A 393 30.70 -15.86 11.52
C ARG A 393 29.97 -15.48 10.25
N THR A 394 29.15 -16.43 9.77
CA THR A 394 28.17 -16.21 8.73
C THR A 394 26.79 -16.60 9.24
N LEU A 395 25.77 -15.80 8.94
CA LEU A 395 24.38 -16.19 9.11
C LEU A 395 23.98 -17.06 7.93
N VAL A 396 23.50 -18.26 8.21
CA VAL A 396 22.90 -19.17 7.23
C VAL A 396 21.41 -19.16 7.45
N THR A 397 20.65 -18.71 6.48
CA THR A 397 19.20 -18.88 6.46
C THR A 397 18.87 -20.03 5.53
N TYR A 398 18.09 -21.00 6.01
CA TYR A 398 17.84 -22.24 5.29
C TYR A 398 16.40 -22.72 5.46
N GLN A 399 15.92 -23.52 4.50
CA GLN A 399 14.60 -24.13 4.54
C GLN A 399 14.63 -25.53 3.92
N ASN A 400 13.98 -26.50 4.58
CA ASN A 400 13.77 -27.87 4.10
C ASN A 400 15.07 -28.69 3.83
N PHE A 401 16.09 -28.47 4.63
CA PHE A 401 17.25 -29.34 4.71
C PHE A 401 17.99 -29.17 6.05
N ASN A 402 18.86 -30.11 6.42
CA ASN A 402 19.51 -30.15 7.72
C ASN A 402 21.05 -30.31 7.65
N GLN A 403 21.64 -30.14 6.50
CA GLN A 403 23.10 -30.14 6.30
C GLN A 403 23.47 -29.23 5.15
N ILE A 404 24.51 -28.41 5.31
CA ILE A 404 25.04 -27.52 4.29
C ILE A 404 26.52 -27.85 4.03
N HIS A 405 26.90 -27.86 2.77
CA HIS A 405 28.27 -27.95 2.31
C HIS A 405 28.80 -26.60 1.94
N PHE A 406 30.02 -26.28 2.39
CA PHE A 406 30.65 -25.01 2.15
C PHE A 406 31.92 -25.13 1.33
N ARG A 407 32.17 -24.15 0.49
CA ARG A 407 33.46 -23.91 -0.20
C ARG A 407 33.87 -22.45 -0.03
N ILE A 408 35.15 -22.20 0.25
CA ILE A 408 35.74 -20.89 0.16
C ILE A 408 36.69 -20.84 -1.04
N ILE A 409 36.53 -19.82 -1.85
CA ILE A 409 37.33 -19.58 -3.05
C ILE A 409 38.02 -18.22 -2.87
N ALA A 410 39.34 -18.17 -3.13
CA ALA A 410 40.07 -16.92 -3.16
C ALA A 410 39.81 -16.19 -4.48
N LEU A 411 39.50 -14.93 -4.45
CA LEU A 411 39.24 -14.09 -5.61
C LEU A 411 40.51 -13.34 -6.01
N THR A 412 40.99 -13.61 -7.21
CA THR A 412 42.02 -12.76 -7.83
C THR A 412 41.33 -11.59 -8.57
N PRO A 413 42.02 -10.43 -8.73
CA PRO A 413 41.44 -9.31 -9.45
C PRO A 413 41.04 -9.67 -10.90
N GLN A 414 41.76 -10.58 -11.53
CA GLN A 414 41.47 -11.04 -12.89
C GLN A 414 40.21 -11.91 -12.91
N PHE A 415 40.07 -12.84 -11.97
CA PHE A 415 38.89 -13.70 -11.91
C PHE A 415 37.65 -12.90 -11.56
N LYS A 416 37.76 -11.92 -10.65
CA LYS A 416 36.69 -11.01 -10.33
C LYS A 416 36.17 -10.24 -11.55
N LYS A 417 37.05 -9.69 -12.36
CA LYS A 417 36.69 -9.05 -13.64
C LYS A 417 36.01 -10.01 -14.62
N ASP A 418 36.40 -11.29 -14.62
CA ASP A 418 35.78 -12.28 -15.48
C ASP A 418 34.37 -12.65 -15.02
N LEU A 419 34.12 -12.70 -13.71
CA LEU A 419 32.78 -12.88 -13.14
C LEU A 419 31.84 -11.72 -13.48
N GLN A 420 32.34 -10.48 -13.41
CA GLN A 420 31.54 -9.26 -13.68
C GLN A 420 31.09 -9.14 -15.14
N LYS A 421 31.61 -9.92 -16.06
CA LYS A 421 31.15 -9.95 -17.45
C LYS A 421 29.87 -10.73 -17.67
N ASP A 422 29.52 -11.60 -16.73
CA ASP A 422 28.32 -12.41 -16.83
C ASP A 422 27.17 -11.79 -16.02
N TYR A 423 26.04 -11.61 -16.69
CA TYR A 423 24.77 -11.18 -16.08
C TYR A 423 23.89 -12.38 -15.70
N ASP A 424 24.27 -13.59 -16.11
CA ASP A 424 23.58 -14.83 -15.86
C ASP A 424 24.15 -15.47 -14.58
N ASN A 425 23.31 -15.56 -13.55
CA ASN A 425 23.70 -16.14 -12.27
C ASN A 425 24.20 -17.59 -12.38
N ASP A 426 23.60 -18.41 -13.25
CA ASP A 426 24.01 -19.79 -13.42
C ASP A 426 25.43 -19.88 -13.98
N LYS A 427 25.79 -19.01 -14.94
CA LYS A 427 27.17 -18.93 -15.48
C LYS A 427 28.15 -18.45 -14.41
N VAL A 428 27.75 -17.49 -13.57
CA VAL A 428 28.59 -17.02 -12.46
C VAL A 428 28.84 -18.17 -11.49
N PHE A 429 27.80 -18.92 -11.10
CA PHE A 429 27.95 -20.09 -10.23
C PHE A 429 28.81 -21.17 -10.89
N GLN A 430 28.64 -21.50 -12.18
CA GLN A 430 29.49 -22.44 -12.91
C GLN A 430 30.98 -22.07 -12.84
N LYS A 431 31.30 -20.80 -13.07
CA LYS A 431 32.66 -20.28 -12.94
C LYS A 431 33.20 -20.40 -11.51
N LEU A 432 32.40 -20.05 -10.51
CA LEU A 432 32.77 -20.16 -9.10
C LEU A 432 33.02 -21.62 -8.68
N ILE A 433 32.14 -22.54 -9.04
CA ILE A 433 32.24 -23.96 -8.69
C ILE A 433 33.44 -24.62 -9.36
N SER A 434 33.81 -24.19 -10.57
CA SER A 434 34.97 -24.71 -11.30
C SER A 434 36.31 -24.28 -10.70
N GLN A 435 36.37 -23.27 -9.85
CA GLN A 435 37.60 -22.83 -9.20
C GLN A 435 38.06 -23.77 -8.10
N LYS A 436 39.36 -23.83 -7.91
CA LYS A 436 39.95 -24.56 -6.79
C LYS A 436 39.57 -23.90 -5.47
N SER A 437 38.88 -24.64 -4.60
CA SER A 437 38.58 -24.19 -3.24
C SER A 437 39.82 -24.20 -2.36
N ILE A 438 39.96 -23.19 -1.50
CA ILE A 438 41.01 -23.16 -0.46
C ILE A 438 40.59 -23.91 0.78
N ARG A 439 39.25 -24.04 0.98
CA ARG A 439 38.66 -24.80 2.09
C ARG A 439 37.31 -25.36 1.67
N THR A 440 37.02 -26.58 2.15
CA THR A 440 35.72 -27.25 2.00
C THR A 440 35.38 -27.96 3.29
N TRP A 441 34.15 -27.82 3.75
CA TRP A 441 33.64 -28.55 4.93
C TRP A 441 32.14 -28.67 4.85
N LYS A 442 31.54 -29.44 5.73
CA LYS A 442 30.10 -29.57 5.93
C LYS A 442 29.73 -29.11 7.33
N GLN A 443 28.52 -28.60 7.45
CA GLN A 443 27.93 -28.20 8.72
C GLN A 443 26.55 -28.79 8.85
N ASP A 444 26.32 -29.49 9.96
CA ASP A 444 24.98 -29.97 10.32
C ASP A 444 24.17 -28.78 10.85
N LEU A 445 22.93 -28.71 10.41
CA LEU A 445 21.96 -27.69 10.80
C LEU A 445 20.86 -28.31 11.64
N PRO A 446 20.24 -27.60 12.59
CA PRO A 446 19.10 -28.09 13.33
C PRO A 446 17.99 -28.60 12.41
N LYS A 447 17.56 -29.84 12.63
CA LYS A 447 16.46 -30.42 11.87
C LYS A 447 15.14 -29.98 12.49
N ILE A 448 14.34 -29.23 11.74
CA ILE A 448 13.02 -28.79 12.13
C ILE A 448 12.07 -29.11 10.97
N ASP A 449 11.10 -29.97 11.22
CA ASP A 449 10.18 -30.50 10.20
C ASP A 449 8.89 -29.67 10.17
N ASP A 450 9.00 -28.32 10.15
CA ASP A 450 7.88 -27.37 10.13
C ASP A 450 7.71 -26.64 8.79
N TYR A 451 8.59 -26.90 7.83
CA TYR A 451 8.62 -26.26 6.50
C TYR A 451 8.81 -24.74 6.52
N LEU A 452 9.23 -24.17 7.64
CA LEU A 452 9.53 -22.75 7.77
C LEU A 452 11.02 -22.47 7.47
N SER A 453 11.33 -21.21 7.28
CA SER A 453 12.71 -20.75 7.11
C SER A 453 13.35 -20.54 8.49
N HIS A 454 14.54 -21.11 8.69
CA HIS A 454 15.34 -21.02 9.91
C HIS A 454 16.69 -20.38 9.65
N SER A 455 17.31 -19.86 10.71
CA SER A 455 18.63 -19.24 10.64
C SER A 455 19.54 -19.69 11.76
N VAL A 456 20.82 -19.87 11.44
CA VAL A 456 21.90 -20.17 12.41
C VAL A 456 23.14 -19.35 12.10
N GLU A 457 23.92 -19.03 13.12
CA GLU A 457 25.26 -18.48 12.92
C GLU A 457 26.28 -19.61 12.90
N VAL A 458 27.04 -19.72 11.79
CA VAL A 458 28.08 -20.71 11.56
C VAL A 458 29.44 -20.03 11.71
N LYS A 459 30.35 -20.67 12.48
CA LYS A 459 31.75 -20.22 12.59
C LYS A 459 32.50 -20.52 11.30
N ILE A 460 33.19 -19.54 10.78
CA ILE A 460 34.19 -19.68 9.72
C ILE A 460 35.58 -19.57 10.39
N ASP A 461 36.42 -20.57 10.18
CA ASP A 461 37.78 -20.49 10.72
C ASP A 461 38.60 -19.41 10.02
N ALA A 462 39.57 -18.88 10.74
CA ALA A 462 40.48 -17.83 10.33
C ALA A 462 41.03 -18.00 8.91
N LEU A 463 41.15 -16.90 8.20
CA LEU A 463 41.73 -16.81 6.85
C LEU A 463 42.85 -15.77 6.82
N PRO A 464 43.83 -15.90 5.93
CA PRO A 464 44.79 -14.82 5.67
C PRO A 464 44.10 -13.63 4.98
N ALA A 465 44.78 -12.46 4.97
CA ALA A 465 44.29 -11.30 4.26
C ALA A 465 44.05 -11.61 2.75
N GLY A 466 42.95 -11.13 2.21
CA GLY A 466 42.53 -11.38 0.82
C GLY A 466 41.06 -11.12 0.56
N GLU A 467 40.66 -11.39 -0.66
CA GLU A 467 39.26 -11.32 -1.11
C GLU A 467 38.72 -12.72 -1.39
N TYR A 468 37.52 -13.02 -0.95
CA TYR A 468 36.97 -14.37 -0.95
C TYR A 468 35.51 -14.40 -1.34
N VAL A 469 35.06 -15.58 -1.78
CA VAL A 469 33.63 -15.92 -1.84
C VAL A 469 33.39 -17.21 -1.06
N LEU A 470 32.38 -17.16 -0.17
CA LEU A 470 31.82 -18.32 0.50
C LEU A 470 30.65 -18.84 -0.32
N ILE A 471 30.67 -20.11 -0.69
CA ILE A 471 29.57 -20.77 -1.36
C ILE A 471 28.96 -21.79 -0.39
N GLY A 472 27.63 -21.75 -0.25
CA GLY A 472 26.86 -22.76 0.49
C GLY A 472 25.95 -23.54 -0.44
N SER A 473 25.88 -24.87 -0.24
CA SER A 473 25.09 -25.79 -1.04
C SER A 473 24.47 -26.86 -0.17
N LYS A 474 23.22 -27.24 -0.47
CA LYS A 474 22.61 -28.45 0.11
C LYS A 474 23.28 -29.72 -0.42
N ASP A 475 23.73 -29.74 -1.67
CA ASP A 475 24.39 -30.87 -2.33
C ASP A 475 25.92 -30.76 -2.22
N GLU A 476 26.56 -31.88 -1.88
CA GLU A 476 28.01 -31.99 -1.76
C GLU A 476 28.76 -31.68 -3.07
N ASN A 477 28.15 -31.99 -4.22
CA ASN A 477 28.73 -31.73 -5.53
C ASN A 477 28.48 -30.32 -6.06
N PHE A 478 27.66 -29.49 -5.37
CA PHE A 478 27.30 -28.13 -5.78
C PHE A 478 26.62 -28.08 -7.15
N ASN A 479 25.76 -29.07 -7.45
CA ASN A 479 25.01 -29.10 -8.71
C ASN A 479 24.11 -27.86 -8.80
N LEU A 480 23.91 -27.34 -10.02
CA LEU A 480 23.02 -26.19 -10.25
C LEU A 480 21.54 -26.60 -10.34
N GLU A 481 21.27 -27.80 -10.82
CA GLU A 481 19.89 -28.26 -11.00
C GLU A 481 19.27 -28.71 -9.68
N LYS A 482 18.09 -28.12 -9.35
CA LYS A 482 17.25 -28.50 -8.18
C LYS A 482 17.97 -28.45 -6.83
N ASN A 483 19.05 -27.71 -6.72
CA ASN A 483 19.85 -27.56 -5.52
C ASN A 483 19.96 -26.09 -5.15
N PRO A 484 19.57 -25.69 -3.92
CA PRO A 484 19.77 -24.32 -3.47
C PRO A 484 21.25 -24.03 -3.28
N LEU A 485 21.73 -22.97 -3.93
CA LEU A 485 23.08 -22.45 -3.84
C LEU A 485 23.04 -20.99 -3.38
N ALA A 486 23.99 -20.62 -2.55
CA ALA A 486 24.19 -19.23 -2.15
C ALA A 486 25.67 -18.89 -2.21
N ALA A 487 25.99 -17.67 -2.64
CA ALA A 487 27.35 -17.14 -2.66
C ALA A 487 27.40 -15.82 -1.90
N GLN A 488 28.38 -15.66 -1.02
CA GLN A 488 28.62 -14.44 -0.26
C GLN A 488 30.06 -13.98 -0.46
N TYR A 489 30.22 -12.79 -1.02
CA TYR A 489 31.53 -12.13 -1.21
C TYR A 489 31.94 -11.40 0.05
N PHE A 490 33.20 -11.49 0.45
CA PHE A 490 33.74 -10.81 1.62
C PHE A 490 35.24 -10.58 1.52
N TYR A 491 35.72 -9.68 2.35
CA TYR A 491 37.14 -9.34 2.46
C TYR A 491 37.67 -9.81 3.82
N VAL A 492 38.96 -10.10 3.86
CA VAL A 492 39.71 -10.31 5.11
C VAL A 492 40.87 -9.33 5.09
N SER A 493 40.86 -8.35 5.99
CA SER A 493 41.85 -7.26 6.04
C SER A 493 41.87 -6.58 7.39
N GLU A 494 43.06 -6.27 7.87
CA GLU A 494 43.30 -5.40 9.02
C GLU A 494 43.10 -3.90 8.73
N ILE A 495 43.00 -3.55 7.46
CA ILE A 495 42.84 -2.18 7.04
C ILE A 495 41.39 -1.71 7.29
N SER A 496 41.27 -0.58 7.95
CA SER A 496 40.03 0.19 8.09
C SER A 496 40.31 1.65 7.74
N PHE A 497 39.29 2.41 7.45
CA PHE A 497 39.38 3.85 7.31
C PHE A 497 38.10 4.54 7.79
N ILE A 498 38.25 5.75 8.25
CA ILE A 498 37.18 6.68 8.58
C ILE A 498 37.40 7.97 7.84
N ASN A 499 36.36 8.73 7.58
CA ASN A 499 36.47 10.00 6.90
C ASN A 499 35.49 11.05 7.40
N SER A 500 35.86 12.31 7.19
CA SER A 500 35.00 13.48 7.31
C SER A 500 35.24 14.37 6.08
N GLY A 501 34.28 14.41 5.19
CA GLY A 501 34.47 15.04 3.88
C GLY A 501 35.64 14.43 3.10
N LEU A 502 36.62 15.25 2.72
CA LEU A 502 37.81 14.83 1.96
C LEU A 502 38.96 14.30 2.85
N GLN A 503 38.84 14.41 4.15
CA GLN A 503 39.85 14.00 5.11
C GLN A 503 39.64 12.57 5.55
N TYR A 504 40.66 11.73 5.44
CA TYR A 504 40.61 10.30 5.73
C TYR A 504 41.71 9.90 6.72
N PHE A 505 41.41 8.89 7.52
CA PHE A 505 42.39 8.23 8.38
C PHE A 505 42.35 6.72 8.10
N ALA A 506 43.46 6.17 7.68
CA ALA A 506 43.66 4.73 7.55
C ALA A 506 44.14 4.17 8.89
N LEU A 507 43.43 3.19 9.42
CA LEU A 507 43.60 2.64 10.76
C LEU A 507 43.71 1.12 10.70
N ASN A 508 44.40 0.52 11.63
CA ASN A 508 44.32 -0.90 11.89
C ASN A 508 42.94 -1.21 12.48
N ARG A 509 42.23 -2.16 11.88
CA ARG A 509 40.83 -2.50 12.23
C ARG A 509 40.66 -2.99 13.66
N THR A 510 41.60 -3.76 14.16
CA THR A 510 41.54 -4.39 15.50
C THR A 510 41.96 -3.43 16.59
N THR A 511 43.07 -2.70 16.36
CA THR A 511 43.69 -1.89 17.42
C THR A 511 43.33 -0.39 17.34
N GLY A 512 42.76 0.07 16.21
CA GLY A 512 42.53 1.50 15.97
C GLY A 512 43.82 2.31 15.74
N GLN A 513 44.98 1.69 15.73
CA GLN A 513 46.25 2.38 15.55
C GLN A 513 46.39 2.90 14.12
N PRO A 514 46.98 4.08 13.90
CA PRO A 514 47.24 4.63 12.60
C PRO A 514 48.10 3.74 11.69
N LEU A 515 47.70 3.58 10.43
CA LEU A 515 48.52 2.93 9.43
C LEU A 515 49.42 3.97 8.73
N SER A 516 50.60 4.19 9.26
CA SER A 516 51.57 5.07 8.65
C SER A 516 52.22 4.47 7.39
N ASN A 517 52.53 5.31 6.40
CA ASN A 517 53.09 4.90 5.13
C ASN A 517 52.24 3.89 4.32
N ALA A 518 50.95 3.85 4.58
CA ALA A 518 50.04 3.08 3.73
C ALA A 518 49.84 3.78 2.38
N ARG A 519 49.86 3.00 1.32
CA ARG A 519 49.62 3.50 -0.05
C ARG A 519 48.14 3.47 -0.37
N VAL A 520 47.59 4.62 -0.78
CA VAL A 520 46.21 4.79 -1.18
C VAL A 520 46.14 5.16 -2.67
N GLN A 521 45.69 4.25 -3.52
CA GLN A 521 45.37 4.52 -4.90
C GLN A 521 43.89 4.86 -5.03
N VAL A 522 43.59 6.06 -5.47
CA VAL A 522 42.22 6.50 -5.74
C VAL A 522 41.81 6.10 -7.15
N TRP A 523 40.60 5.58 -7.27
CA TRP A 523 39.98 5.22 -8.54
C TRP A 523 38.69 6.01 -8.71
N ASN A 524 38.52 6.70 -9.86
CA ASN A 524 37.26 7.35 -10.19
C ASN A 524 36.43 6.48 -11.12
N GLN A 525 35.13 6.47 -10.90
CA GLN A 525 34.17 5.92 -11.84
C GLN A 525 33.96 6.93 -12.98
N GLN A 526 34.17 6.53 -14.20
CA GLN A 526 33.98 7.36 -15.38
C GLN A 526 33.12 6.62 -16.40
N TYR A 527 32.10 7.30 -16.91
CA TYR A 527 31.25 6.76 -17.97
C TYR A 527 31.95 6.82 -19.32
N ASP A 528 32.04 5.70 -19.99
CA ASP A 528 32.57 5.61 -21.37
C ASP A 528 31.39 5.63 -22.35
N TYR A 529 31.27 6.72 -23.10
CA TYR A 529 30.20 6.90 -24.10
C TYR A 529 30.30 5.94 -25.29
N LYS A 530 31.47 5.30 -25.55
CA LYS A 530 31.66 4.35 -26.63
C LYS A 530 31.14 2.96 -26.26
N THR A 531 31.50 2.51 -25.08
CA THR A 531 31.05 1.21 -24.55
C THR A 531 29.69 1.28 -23.85
N ARG A 532 29.19 2.49 -23.52
CA ARG A 532 28.00 2.76 -22.72
C ARG A 532 28.04 2.11 -21.32
N ASP A 533 29.24 2.07 -20.76
CA ASP A 533 29.49 1.44 -19.47
C ASP A 533 30.37 2.32 -18.58
N TYR A 534 30.36 2.03 -17.28
CA TYR A 534 31.23 2.71 -16.32
C TYR A 534 32.56 1.98 -16.18
N THR A 535 33.68 2.72 -16.30
CA THR A 535 35.04 2.21 -16.10
C THR A 535 35.70 2.87 -14.90
N LEU A 536 36.58 2.11 -14.23
CA LEU A 536 37.44 2.62 -13.17
C LEU A 536 38.76 3.17 -13.74
N VAL A 537 39.02 4.42 -13.49
CA VAL A 537 40.24 5.11 -13.95
C VAL A 537 41.08 5.45 -12.71
N LYS A 538 42.36 5.06 -12.77
CA LYS A 538 43.36 5.44 -11.74
C LYS A 538 43.53 6.96 -11.72
N LYS A 539 43.48 7.53 -10.52
CA LYS A 539 43.73 8.95 -10.25
C LYS A 539 44.89 9.12 -9.28
N GLU A 540 44.68 9.75 -8.16
CA GLU A 540 45.70 10.07 -7.17
C GLU A 540 46.31 8.81 -6.54
N ASN A 541 47.59 8.88 -6.23
CA ASN A 541 48.32 7.91 -5.44
C ASN A 541 48.90 8.65 -4.21
N ILE A 542 48.37 8.37 -3.03
CA ILE A 542 48.63 9.11 -1.81
C ILE A 542 49.30 8.17 -0.80
N ILE A 543 50.22 8.67 -0.02
CA ILE A 543 50.84 7.94 1.10
C ILE A 543 50.37 8.57 2.40
N THR A 544 49.91 7.75 3.33
CA THR A 544 49.43 8.22 4.64
C THR A 544 50.58 8.72 5.48
N ASP A 545 50.35 9.76 6.26
CA ASP A 545 51.31 10.29 7.25
C ASP A 545 51.48 9.39 8.48
N LYS A 546 52.22 9.83 9.47
CA LYS A 546 52.46 9.11 10.74
C LYS A 546 51.18 8.85 11.57
N ASN A 547 50.14 9.64 11.33
CA ASN A 547 48.82 9.52 11.97
C ASN A 547 47.83 8.73 11.11
N GLY A 548 48.28 8.11 10.02
CA GLY A 548 47.42 7.43 9.05
C GLY A 548 46.57 8.38 8.22
N TYR A 549 46.79 9.68 8.31
CA TYR A 549 46.03 10.72 7.63
C TYR A 549 46.39 10.84 6.14
N PHE A 550 45.37 11.04 5.31
CA PHE A 550 45.49 11.48 3.92
C PHE A 550 44.26 12.32 3.54
N ASN A 551 44.45 13.19 2.55
CA ASN A 551 43.40 14.03 2.05
C ASN A 551 43.18 13.79 0.54
N LEU A 552 41.92 13.68 0.15
CA LEU A 552 41.59 13.59 -1.29
C LEU A 552 41.53 15.02 -1.87
N PRO A 553 42.21 15.29 -2.99
CA PRO A 553 42.17 16.61 -3.60
C PRO A 553 40.75 16.90 -4.14
N GLU A 554 40.33 18.15 -4.02
CA GLU A 554 39.15 18.66 -4.70
C GLU A 554 39.29 18.58 -6.22
N ASP A 555 38.28 18.10 -6.91
CA ASP A 555 38.23 18.19 -8.37
C ASP A 555 37.56 19.50 -8.77
N LYS A 556 38.37 20.54 -8.91
CA LYS A 556 37.90 21.89 -9.27
C LYS A 556 37.17 21.97 -10.63
N LYS A 557 37.25 20.92 -11.45
CA LYS A 557 36.56 20.85 -12.75
C LYS A 557 35.16 20.23 -12.67
N ASN A 558 34.80 19.61 -11.58
CA ASN A 558 33.57 18.86 -11.44
C ASN A 558 32.86 19.24 -10.13
N ASN A 559 32.07 20.30 -10.21
CA ASN A 559 31.34 20.84 -9.02
C ASN A 559 30.32 19.88 -8.39
N ASN A 560 29.95 18.79 -9.08
CA ASN A 560 28.87 17.89 -8.67
C ASN A 560 29.31 16.71 -7.80
N GLY A 561 30.56 16.70 -7.34
CA GLY A 561 31.11 15.54 -6.61
C GLY A 561 31.57 14.41 -7.53
N ARG A 562 32.17 13.38 -6.93
CA ARG A 562 32.66 12.20 -7.68
C ARG A 562 32.48 10.89 -6.91
N ASN A 563 32.25 9.82 -7.65
CA ASN A 563 32.31 8.47 -7.12
C ASN A 563 33.74 7.95 -7.15
N VAL A 564 34.30 7.67 -5.97
CA VAL A 564 35.65 7.11 -5.87
C VAL A 564 35.63 5.74 -5.18
N ARG A 565 36.61 4.91 -5.54
CA ARG A 565 36.97 3.71 -4.79
C ARG A 565 38.41 3.86 -4.31
N LEU A 566 38.65 3.39 -3.07
CA LEU A 566 39.97 3.48 -2.45
C LEU A 566 40.60 2.09 -2.42
N GLU A 567 41.76 1.98 -3.04
CA GLU A 567 42.65 0.81 -2.99
C GLU A 567 43.74 1.11 -1.97
N ILE A 568 43.70 0.49 -0.80
CA ILE A 568 44.62 0.75 0.30
C ILE A 568 45.54 -0.44 0.47
N THR A 569 46.86 -0.22 0.48
CA THR A 569 47.87 -1.25 0.72
C THR A 569 48.72 -0.85 1.92
N SER A 570 48.90 -1.74 2.88
CA SER A 570 49.76 -1.56 4.03
C SER A 570 50.48 -2.87 4.34
N LYS A 571 51.83 -2.86 4.28
CA LYS A 571 52.67 -4.06 4.41
C LYS A 571 52.23 -5.14 3.40
N ASN A 572 51.76 -6.30 3.92
CA ASN A 572 51.28 -7.43 3.13
C ASN A 572 49.76 -7.49 3.01
N ASP A 573 49.05 -6.46 3.48
CA ASP A 573 47.59 -6.37 3.47
C ASP A 573 47.12 -5.41 2.37
N TYR A 574 45.96 -5.74 1.82
CA TYR A 574 45.36 -5.07 0.69
C TYR A 574 43.83 -5.01 0.83
N LEU A 575 43.25 -3.83 0.70
CA LEU A 575 41.82 -3.61 0.75
C LEU A 575 41.37 -2.76 -0.46
N PHE A 576 40.49 -3.32 -1.30
CA PHE A 576 39.87 -2.63 -2.41
C PHE A 576 38.37 -2.97 -2.48
N LEU A 577 37.56 -2.20 -1.74
CA LEU A 577 36.12 -2.43 -1.66
C LEU A 577 35.40 -2.15 -2.99
N ASP A 578 34.31 -2.90 -3.23
CA ASP A 578 33.44 -2.68 -4.39
C ASP A 578 32.54 -1.46 -4.23
N ASP A 579 32.38 -0.95 -3.01
CA ASP A 579 31.57 0.22 -2.73
C ASP A 579 32.25 1.50 -3.21
N TYR A 580 31.44 2.34 -3.84
CA TYR A 580 31.84 3.70 -4.15
C TYR A 580 31.64 4.60 -2.92
N GLN A 581 32.61 5.48 -2.71
CA GLN A 581 32.49 6.62 -1.81
C GLN A 581 32.06 7.81 -2.66
N TYR A 582 30.85 8.33 -2.42
CA TYR A 582 30.45 9.56 -3.08
C TYR A 582 31.03 10.75 -2.31
N ILE A 583 31.90 11.49 -2.95
CA ILE A 583 32.51 12.68 -2.38
C ILE A 583 31.70 13.87 -2.83
N TYR A 584 30.97 14.45 -1.90
CA TYR A 584 30.38 15.77 -2.11
C TYR A 584 31.48 16.81 -1.98
N TYR A 585 31.69 17.61 -2.98
CA TYR A 585 32.40 18.86 -2.78
C TYR A 585 31.40 19.77 -2.08
N ASN A 586 31.53 19.94 -0.76
CA ASN A 586 30.75 20.89 0.00
C ASN A 586 31.12 22.32 -0.39
N ASN A 587 30.74 22.74 -1.56
CA ASN A 587 30.38 24.11 -1.79
C ASN A 587 28.95 24.32 -1.23
N TYR A 588 28.79 24.15 0.12
CA TYR A 588 27.78 24.89 0.85
C TYR A 588 28.21 26.37 1.03
N ASN A 589 28.87 26.91 0.06
CA ASN A 589 28.60 28.23 -0.43
C ASN A 589 27.33 28.06 -1.26
N GLN A 590 26.27 28.69 -0.89
CA GLN A 590 24.94 28.75 -1.51
C GLN A 590 24.96 29.24 -2.97
N ASP A 591 25.86 28.72 -3.80
CA ASP A 591 26.03 29.12 -5.19
C ASP A 591 26.18 27.88 -6.07
N ASP A 592 25.09 27.15 -6.25
CA ASP A 592 24.95 26.27 -7.40
C ASP A 592 24.79 27.14 -8.65
N ASP A 593 25.92 27.64 -9.13
CA ASP A 593 26.01 28.16 -10.49
C ASP A 593 25.89 26.96 -11.45
N TYR A 594 24.70 26.63 -11.86
CA TYR A 594 24.49 26.17 -13.20
C TYR A 594 25.02 27.30 -14.09
N ALA A 595 26.06 27.04 -14.85
CA ALA A 595 26.56 27.93 -15.86
C ALA A 595 25.47 28.10 -16.95
N TYR A 596 24.42 28.84 -16.58
CA TYR A 596 23.50 29.39 -17.55
C TYR A 596 24.13 30.66 -18.18
N ASP A 597 23.99 30.69 -19.48
CA ASP A 597 24.36 31.75 -20.38
C ASP A 597 24.46 33.14 -19.72
N ASN A 598 25.61 33.72 -19.69
CA ASN A 598 25.99 35.00 -19.02
C ASN A 598 25.24 36.26 -19.52
N GLN A 599 24.04 36.10 -20.10
CA GLN A 599 23.22 37.20 -20.61
C GLN A 599 21.87 37.40 -19.94
N LYS A 600 21.41 36.48 -19.03
CA LYS A 600 20.15 36.65 -18.34
C LYS A 600 20.37 37.16 -16.90
N GLU A 601 19.73 38.29 -16.55
CA GLU A 601 19.81 38.87 -15.20
C GLU A 601 18.96 38.09 -14.18
N PHE A 602 18.01 37.27 -14.63
CA PHE A 602 17.08 36.51 -13.81
C PHE A 602 16.74 35.18 -14.46
N ASP A 603 16.29 34.25 -13.63
CA ASP A 603 15.97 32.87 -14.01
C ASP A 603 14.50 32.78 -14.46
N GLU A 604 14.27 32.86 -15.78
CA GLU A 604 12.92 32.75 -16.35
C GLU A 604 12.29 31.39 -16.12
N ASP A 605 13.08 30.31 -16.05
CA ASP A 605 12.58 28.94 -15.84
C ASP A 605 12.09 28.70 -14.40
N ASN A 606 12.45 29.56 -13.46
CA ASN A 606 11.98 29.57 -12.08
C ASN A 606 11.01 30.72 -11.75
N ALA A 607 10.54 31.44 -12.75
CA ALA A 607 9.49 32.44 -12.55
C ALA A 607 8.14 31.77 -12.26
N ARG A 608 7.39 32.33 -11.33
CA ARG A 608 6.05 31.87 -10.98
C ARG A 608 5.16 33.00 -10.51
N VAL A 609 3.86 32.82 -10.63
CA VAL A 609 2.86 33.77 -10.16
C VAL A 609 2.11 33.20 -8.97
N PHE A 610 2.06 33.95 -7.88
CA PHE A 610 1.15 33.66 -6.76
C PHE A 610 -0.18 34.34 -7.04
N LEU A 611 -1.23 33.59 -7.25
CA LEU A 611 -2.59 34.06 -7.48
C LEU A 611 -3.42 34.01 -6.20
N PHE A 612 -4.26 34.99 -6.03
CA PHE A 612 -5.18 35.16 -4.90
C PHE A 612 -6.55 35.54 -5.40
N THR A 613 -7.61 34.97 -4.83
CA THR A 613 -9.00 35.39 -5.06
C THR A 613 -9.55 36.11 -3.83
N ASP A 614 -10.58 36.94 -3.99
CA ASP A 614 -11.24 37.67 -2.89
C ASP A 614 -12.03 36.70 -1.96
N ARG A 615 -12.35 35.50 -2.42
CA ARG A 615 -13.04 34.45 -1.67
C ARG A 615 -12.57 33.08 -2.15
N SER A 616 -12.81 32.07 -1.33
CA SER A 616 -12.59 30.64 -1.70
C SER A 616 -13.87 29.99 -2.26
N ILE A 617 -15.05 30.59 -2.06
CA ILE A 617 -16.36 30.05 -2.48
C ILE A 617 -17.21 31.15 -3.09
N TYR A 618 -17.83 30.86 -4.24
CA TYR A 618 -18.70 31.75 -4.97
C TYR A 618 -20.01 31.06 -5.37
N ARG A 619 -21.01 31.82 -5.72
CA ARG A 619 -22.23 31.34 -6.39
C ARG A 619 -22.13 31.56 -7.90
N PRO A 620 -22.84 30.75 -8.71
CA PRO A 620 -23.05 31.07 -10.13
C PRO A 620 -23.52 32.52 -10.32
N GLY A 621 -23.05 33.18 -11.35
CA GLY A 621 -23.35 34.57 -11.65
C GLY A 621 -22.55 35.63 -10.87
N GLN A 622 -21.82 35.27 -9.84
CA GLN A 622 -20.93 36.17 -9.09
C GLN A 622 -19.66 36.50 -9.87
N THR A 623 -19.05 37.59 -9.48
CA THR A 623 -17.74 38.00 -10.01
C THR A 623 -16.66 37.57 -9.04
N VAL A 624 -15.66 36.82 -9.54
CA VAL A 624 -14.42 36.54 -8.84
C VAL A 624 -13.42 37.68 -9.16
N PHE A 625 -12.89 38.29 -8.12
CA PHE A 625 -11.78 39.23 -8.23
C PHE A 625 -10.49 38.50 -7.88
N PHE A 626 -9.47 38.70 -8.71
CA PHE A 626 -8.17 38.07 -8.47
C PHE A 626 -7.04 39.10 -8.46
N LYS A 627 -5.94 38.72 -7.79
CA LYS A 627 -4.67 39.43 -7.81
C LYS A 627 -3.54 38.44 -7.98
N GLY A 628 -2.56 38.79 -8.81
CA GLY A 628 -1.34 38.00 -8.99
C GLY A 628 -0.11 38.81 -8.62
N ILE A 629 0.93 38.13 -8.13
CA ILE A 629 2.28 38.64 -7.85
C ILE A 629 3.26 37.69 -8.52
N ALA A 630 3.99 38.22 -9.52
CA ALA A 630 4.99 37.45 -10.22
C ALA A 630 6.36 37.58 -9.54
N VAL A 631 7.01 36.48 -9.28
CA VAL A 631 8.33 36.44 -8.67
C VAL A 631 9.25 35.53 -9.46
N THR A 632 10.54 35.82 -9.42
CA THR A 632 11.60 34.97 -9.93
C THR A 632 12.78 34.95 -8.97
N LYS A 633 13.85 34.23 -9.27
CA LYS A 633 15.09 34.26 -8.52
C LYS A 633 16.13 35.15 -9.22
N ASP A 634 16.70 36.07 -8.48
CA ASP A 634 17.91 36.76 -8.89
C ASP A 634 19.07 35.76 -8.93
N LEU A 635 19.71 35.61 -10.09
CA LEU A 635 20.76 34.61 -10.29
C LEU A 635 22.03 34.90 -9.48
N LYS A 636 22.29 36.16 -9.11
CA LYS A 636 23.47 36.56 -8.32
C LYS A 636 23.26 36.39 -6.82
N THR A 637 22.12 36.88 -6.32
CA THR A 637 21.83 36.88 -4.88
C THR A 637 21.05 35.66 -4.42
N LYS A 638 20.53 34.85 -5.34
CA LYS A 638 19.62 33.71 -5.12
C LYS A 638 18.35 34.04 -4.31
N LYS A 639 18.05 35.30 -4.13
CA LYS A 639 16.86 35.78 -3.44
C LYS A 639 15.69 35.86 -4.41
N SER A 640 14.49 35.63 -3.90
CA SER A 640 13.26 35.92 -4.66
C SER A 640 13.14 37.41 -4.87
N ILE A 641 12.97 37.83 -6.11
CA ILE A 641 12.75 39.21 -6.54
C ILE A 641 11.44 39.28 -7.31
N LEU A 642 10.87 40.48 -7.39
CA LEU A 642 9.69 40.73 -8.19
C LEU A 642 10.06 40.66 -9.67
N LEU A 643 9.27 39.91 -10.44
CA LEU A 643 9.45 39.87 -11.90
C LEU A 643 8.99 41.23 -12.48
N GLN A 644 9.89 41.90 -13.12
CA GLN A 644 9.62 43.19 -13.83
C GLN A 644 9.66 42.88 -15.34
N SER A 645 8.55 42.39 -15.87
CA SER A 645 8.37 42.23 -17.30
C SER A 645 7.33 43.17 -17.83
N LYS A 646 7.56 43.77 -19.01
CA LYS A 646 6.57 44.50 -19.75
C LYS A 646 5.70 43.62 -20.62
N ASP A 647 5.98 42.30 -20.64
CA ASP A 647 5.21 41.33 -21.41
C ASP A 647 3.85 41.10 -20.75
N SER A 648 2.85 40.88 -21.58
CA SER A 648 1.52 40.55 -21.10
C SER A 648 1.46 39.06 -20.75
N LEU A 649 0.85 38.77 -19.60
CA LEU A 649 0.52 37.40 -19.16
C LEU A 649 -0.90 37.05 -19.58
N ASN A 650 -1.12 35.83 -20.03
CA ASN A 650 -2.42 35.33 -20.41
C ASN A 650 -3.01 34.49 -19.28
N LEU A 651 -4.07 34.96 -18.66
CA LEU A 651 -4.81 34.23 -17.65
C LEU A 651 -5.98 33.50 -18.29
N VAL A 652 -6.10 32.21 -18.03
CA VAL A 652 -7.19 31.38 -18.49
C VAL A 652 -8.10 31.04 -17.31
N PHE A 653 -9.40 31.24 -17.49
CA PHE A 653 -10.42 30.86 -16.53
C PHE A 653 -11.16 29.65 -17.03
N SER A 654 -11.14 28.55 -16.24
CA SER A 654 -11.68 27.24 -16.57
C SER A 654 -12.78 26.81 -15.60
N ASP A 655 -13.76 26.03 -16.11
CA ASP A 655 -14.85 25.48 -15.32
C ASP A 655 -14.46 24.14 -14.63
N ALA A 656 -15.39 23.57 -13.88
CA ALA A 656 -15.21 22.30 -13.16
C ALA A 656 -14.88 21.07 -14.06
N ASN A 657 -14.99 21.21 -15.38
CA ASN A 657 -14.57 20.20 -16.36
C ASN A 657 -13.24 20.56 -17.04
N ASN A 658 -12.52 21.57 -16.54
CA ASN A 658 -11.32 22.15 -17.15
C ASN A 658 -11.57 22.67 -18.57
N GLN A 659 -12.80 23.13 -18.85
CA GLN A 659 -13.11 23.79 -20.10
C GLN A 659 -12.92 25.29 -19.96
N LYS A 660 -12.14 25.89 -20.85
CA LYS A 660 -11.93 27.32 -20.89
C LYS A 660 -13.25 28.06 -21.02
N ILE A 661 -13.52 28.96 -20.07
CA ILE A 661 -14.68 29.85 -20.06
C ILE A 661 -14.32 31.21 -20.68
N ASP A 662 -13.19 31.76 -20.22
CA ASP A 662 -12.75 33.11 -20.60
C ASP A 662 -11.24 33.22 -20.46
N SER A 663 -10.64 34.28 -21.00
CA SER A 663 -9.24 34.63 -20.78
C SER A 663 -9.02 36.11 -20.82
N VAL A 664 -8.03 36.58 -20.10
CA VAL A 664 -7.65 37.98 -20.05
C VAL A 664 -6.14 38.15 -20.09
N LYS A 665 -5.68 39.13 -20.88
CA LYS A 665 -4.28 39.54 -20.87
C LYS A 665 -4.07 40.65 -19.86
N VAL A 666 -3.08 40.49 -19.00
CA VAL A 666 -2.69 41.46 -17.96
C VAL A 666 -1.24 41.84 -18.11
N VAL A 667 -0.88 43.05 -17.65
CA VAL A 667 0.51 43.53 -17.66
C VAL A 667 0.92 43.78 -16.23
N LEU A 668 2.17 43.42 -15.89
CA LEU A 668 2.72 43.65 -14.56
C LEU A 668 2.96 45.13 -14.32
N ASN A 669 2.59 45.62 -13.15
CA ASN A 669 2.93 46.96 -12.70
C ASN A 669 4.35 46.99 -12.09
N ASP A 670 4.79 48.17 -11.63
CA ASP A 670 6.11 48.41 -11.04
C ASP A 670 6.38 47.54 -9.78
N PHE A 671 5.35 46.94 -9.20
CA PHE A 671 5.42 46.03 -8.05
C PHE A 671 5.33 44.56 -8.47
N GLY A 672 5.56 44.22 -9.74
CA GLY A 672 5.45 42.87 -10.25
C GLY A 672 4.07 42.22 -10.04
N SER A 673 3.02 43.05 -9.94
CA SER A 673 1.68 42.56 -9.65
C SER A 673 0.65 43.01 -10.68
N PHE A 674 -0.45 42.29 -10.74
CA PHE A 674 -1.61 42.58 -11.57
C PHE A 674 -2.89 42.21 -10.81
N ASN A 675 -4.02 42.66 -11.31
CA ASN A 675 -5.35 42.31 -10.82
C ASN A 675 -6.33 42.21 -11.96
N GLY A 676 -7.44 41.54 -11.72
CA GLY A 676 -8.52 41.44 -12.69
C GLY A 676 -9.76 40.79 -12.09
N LYS A 677 -10.70 40.48 -12.96
CA LYS A 677 -11.95 39.85 -12.57
C LYS A 677 -12.47 38.96 -13.69
N PHE A 678 -13.16 37.87 -13.31
CA PHE A 678 -13.96 37.05 -14.20
C PHE A 678 -15.40 36.96 -13.69
N LYS A 679 -16.37 36.87 -14.59
CA LYS A 679 -17.77 36.61 -14.23
C LYS A 679 -18.01 35.09 -14.34
N ILE A 680 -18.47 34.47 -13.25
CA ILE A 680 -18.83 33.06 -13.22
C ILE A 680 -20.15 32.90 -14.00
N PRO A 681 -20.21 31.96 -14.98
CA PRO A 681 -21.45 31.67 -15.71
C PRO A 681 -22.54 31.13 -14.80
N GLU A 682 -23.81 31.45 -15.11
CA GLU A 682 -24.98 30.95 -14.35
C GLU A 682 -25.38 29.51 -14.75
N ASN A 683 -25.01 29.09 -15.97
CA ASN A 683 -25.46 27.83 -16.60
C ASN A 683 -24.32 26.84 -16.79
N LYS A 684 -23.38 26.75 -15.86
CA LYS A 684 -22.28 25.82 -15.88
C LYS A 684 -22.37 24.88 -14.68
N LEU A 685 -21.69 23.74 -14.77
CA LEU A 685 -21.60 22.79 -13.68
C LEU A 685 -20.89 23.44 -12.48
N ASN A 686 -21.46 23.27 -11.29
CA ASN A 686 -20.82 23.66 -10.04
C ASN A 686 -19.66 22.70 -9.70
N GLY A 687 -18.64 23.21 -9.02
CA GLY A 687 -17.47 22.46 -8.62
C GLY A 687 -16.25 23.35 -8.46
N GLU A 688 -15.07 22.80 -8.59
CA GLU A 688 -13.81 23.52 -8.53
C GLU A 688 -13.53 24.21 -9.88
N PHE A 689 -13.39 25.52 -9.85
CA PHE A 689 -13.03 26.39 -10.98
C PHE A 689 -11.60 26.85 -10.78
N GLU A 690 -10.88 27.12 -11.86
CA GLU A 690 -9.47 27.46 -11.81
C GLU A 690 -9.15 28.69 -12.67
N ILE A 691 -8.23 29.51 -12.16
CA ILE A 691 -7.55 30.56 -12.94
C ILE A 691 -6.09 30.16 -13.03
N ASP A 692 -5.58 30.02 -14.23
CA ASP A 692 -4.22 29.59 -14.55
C ASP A 692 -3.49 30.66 -15.38
N VAL A 693 -2.16 30.75 -15.25
CA VAL A 693 -1.27 31.60 -16.03
C VAL A 693 -0.53 30.75 -17.05
N GLU A 694 -0.86 30.91 -18.34
CA GLU A 694 -0.32 30.03 -19.40
C GLU A 694 1.21 30.04 -19.53
N GLU A 695 1.87 31.14 -19.15
CA GLU A 695 3.32 31.31 -19.33
C GLU A 695 4.16 30.67 -18.23
N PHE A 696 3.56 30.30 -17.09
CA PHE A 696 4.31 29.80 -15.93
C PHE A 696 3.69 28.55 -15.31
N ASP A 697 4.43 27.46 -15.32
CA ASP A 697 4.03 26.21 -14.68
C ASP A 697 3.72 26.42 -13.18
N ASN A 698 2.73 25.68 -12.66
CA ASN A 698 2.29 25.75 -11.24
C ASN A 698 1.86 27.16 -10.77
N SER A 699 1.31 27.99 -11.65
CA SER A 699 0.84 29.35 -11.39
C SER A 699 -0.68 29.45 -11.53
N SER A 700 -1.41 28.65 -10.72
CA SER A 700 -2.87 28.63 -10.74
C SER A 700 -3.48 28.88 -9.36
N VAL A 701 -4.77 29.20 -9.32
CA VAL A 701 -5.60 29.27 -8.12
C VAL A 701 -6.96 28.66 -8.38
N SER A 702 -7.32 27.69 -7.55
CA SER A 702 -8.64 27.06 -7.57
C SER A 702 -9.57 27.69 -6.52
N PHE A 703 -10.87 27.69 -6.81
CA PHE A 703 -11.92 28.12 -5.91
C PHE A 703 -13.23 27.36 -6.20
N SER A 704 -14.08 27.19 -5.18
CA SER A 704 -15.35 26.48 -5.33
C SER A 704 -16.46 27.37 -5.85
N VAL A 705 -17.25 26.86 -6.79
CA VAL A 705 -18.51 27.46 -7.25
C VAL A 705 -19.66 26.55 -6.81
N GLU A 706 -20.54 27.08 -5.93
CA GLU A 706 -21.57 26.29 -5.27
C GLU A 706 -22.86 27.09 -5.05
N GLU A 707 -24.00 26.42 -5.13
CA GLU A 707 -25.31 26.95 -4.68
C GLU A 707 -25.42 26.83 -3.15
N TYR A 708 -24.56 27.52 -2.40
CA TYR A 708 -24.61 27.40 -0.95
C TYR A 708 -25.75 28.25 -0.36
N LYS A 709 -26.56 27.63 0.49
CA LYS A 709 -27.43 28.36 1.42
C LYS A 709 -26.57 28.68 2.65
N ARG A 710 -26.70 29.95 3.18
CA ARG A 710 -26.04 30.24 4.46
C ARG A 710 -26.53 29.23 5.49
N PRO A 711 -25.60 28.53 6.17
CA PRO A 711 -25.99 27.60 7.19
C PRO A 711 -26.80 28.33 8.28
N LYS A 712 -27.91 27.70 8.66
CA LYS A 712 -28.80 28.30 9.70
C LYS A 712 -28.36 27.88 11.10
N PHE A 713 -27.71 26.70 11.20
CA PHE A 713 -27.28 26.13 12.46
C PHE A 713 -25.93 25.39 12.29
N TYR A 714 -25.30 25.08 13.41
CA TYR A 714 -24.12 24.24 13.49
C TYR A 714 -24.35 23.14 14.54
N THR A 715 -23.58 22.07 14.44
CA THR A 715 -23.56 20.97 15.42
C THR A 715 -22.12 20.67 15.80
N GLU A 716 -21.89 20.40 17.05
CA GLU A 716 -20.58 20.08 17.62
C GLU A 716 -20.73 19.05 18.75
N PHE A 717 -19.65 18.33 19.01
CA PHE A 717 -19.55 17.51 20.21
C PHE A 717 -18.86 18.27 21.34
N GLU A 718 -19.32 18.07 22.55
CA GLU A 718 -18.57 18.47 23.74
C GLU A 718 -17.31 17.61 23.84
N LYS A 719 -16.23 18.18 24.37
CA LYS A 719 -14.99 17.39 24.61
C LYS A 719 -15.30 16.22 25.52
N ALA A 720 -14.79 15.05 25.14
CA ALA A 720 -14.88 13.86 25.96
C ALA A 720 -14.12 14.07 27.28
N LYS A 721 -14.83 13.99 28.40
CA LYS A 721 -14.23 14.16 29.73
C LYS A 721 -13.89 12.82 30.34
N GLY A 722 -12.69 12.70 30.92
CA GLY A 722 -12.24 11.52 31.64
C GLY A 722 -11.42 10.56 30.79
N SER A 723 -11.12 9.42 31.37
CA SER A 723 -10.34 8.35 30.80
C SER A 723 -11.20 7.11 30.61
N PHE A 724 -11.17 6.51 29.42
CA PHE A 724 -11.99 5.37 29.08
C PHE A 724 -11.13 4.11 28.93
N HIS A 725 -11.63 2.98 29.47
CA HIS A 725 -11.02 1.67 29.35
C HIS A 725 -11.80 0.80 28.37
N VAL A 726 -11.12 -0.18 27.84
CA VAL A 726 -11.76 -1.24 27.06
C VAL A 726 -12.86 -1.92 27.89
N GLY A 727 -14.06 -2.04 27.31
CA GLY A 727 -15.24 -2.58 27.95
C GLY A 727 -16.14 -1.55 28.67
N ASP A 728 -15.67 -0.28 28.78
CA ASP A 728 -16.51 0.78 29.36
C ASP A 728 -17.66 1.15 28.40
N THR A 729 -18.75 1.66 28.96
CA THR A 729 -19.78 2.35 28.19
C THR A 729 -19.41 3.81 28.05
N VAL A 730 -19.03 4.20 26.83
CA VAL A 730 -18.69 5.59 26.49
C VAL A 730 -19.98 6.36 26.23
N SER A 731 -20.10 7.55 26.81
CA SER A 731 -21.23 8.45 26.61
C SER A 731 -20.72 9.82 26.18
N ILE A 732 -21.08 10.24 24.97
CA ILE A 732 -20.64 11.50 24.38
C ILE A 732 -21.84 12.38 24.08
N THR A 733 -21.76 13.63 24.51
CA THR A 733 -22.80 14.65 24.29
C THR A 733 -22.42 15.52 23.11
N GLY A 734 -23.34 15.70 22.18
CA GLY A 734 -23.28 16.71 21.14
C GLY A 734 -24.41 17.69 21.26
N PHE A 735 -24.35 18.77 20.52
CA PHE A 735 -25.41 19.81 20.50
C PHE A 735 -25.59 20.40 19.11
N ALA A 736 -26.79 20.87 18.82
CA ALA A 736 -27.13 21.59 17.61
C ALA A 736 -27.69 22.97 17.98
N LYS A 737 -27.12 24.05 17.41
CA LYS A 737 -27.45 25.41 17.74
C LYS A 737 -27.51 26.29 16.52
N ALA A 738 -28.57 27.13 16.40
CA ALA A 738 -28.67 28.08 15.33
C ALA A 738 -27.63 29.19 15.51
N TYR A 739 -27.13 29.72 14.43
CA TYR A 739 -26.25 30.91 14.47
C TYR A 739 -26.91 32.13 15.09
N ALA A 740 -28.25 32.17 15.11
CA ALA A 740 -29.02 33.19 15.80
C ALA A 740 -29.07 32.99 17.33
N GLY A 741 -28.48 31.90 17.84
CA GLY A 741 -28.40 31.60 19.28
C GLY A 741 -29.45 30.62 19.82
N ASN A 742 -30.50 30.29 19.05
CA ASN A 742 -31.56 29.38 19.48
C ASN A 742 -31.07 27.90 19.40
N ASN A 743 -31.56 27.09 20.32
CA ASN A 743 -31.34 25.65 20.28
C ASN A 743 -32.15 25.00 19.14
N ILE A 744 -31.62 23.93 18.58
CA ILE A 744 -32.30 23.11 17.55
C ILE A 744 -32.84 21.88 18.26
N ASP A 745 -34.10 21.94 18.68
CA ASP A 745 -34.76 20.89 19.47
C ASP A 745 -35.58 19.93 18.62
N GLY A 746 -35.83 18.74 19.12
CA GLY A 746 -36.72 17.73 18.52
C GLY A 746 -36.28 17.27 17.11
N THR A 747 -35.07 17.54 16.70
CA THR A 747 -34.57 17.22 15.36
C THR A 747 -33.88 15.87 15.34
N LYS A 748 -33.94 15.20 14.17
CA LYS A 748 -33.35 13.90 13.96
C LYS A 748 -31.82 14.00 13.93
N VAL A 749 -31.18 13.12 14.68
CA VAL A 749 -29.72 12.91 14.67
C VAL A 749 -29.43 11.47 14.26
N SER A 750 -28.87 11.27 13.10
CA SER A 750 -28.34 9.97 12.65
C SER A 750 -26.85 9.89 13.04
N TYR A 751 -26.43 8.80 13.68
CA TYR A 751 -25.05 8.67 14.13
C TYR A 751 -24.43 7.33 13.78
N ARG A 752 -23.08 7.33 13.72
CA ARG A 752 -22.24 6.16 13.50
C ARG A 752 -21.02 6.21 14.41
N VAL A 753 -20.63 5.07 14.94
CA VAL A 753 -19.41 4.90 15.75
C VAL A 753 -18.52 3.86 15.08
N THR A 754 -17.32 4.23 14.67
CA THR A 754 -16.33 3.33 14.08
C THR A 754 -15.09 3.26 14.97
N ARG A 755 -14.51 2.05 15.10
CA ARG A 755 -13.26 1.79 15.83
C ARG A 755 -12.12 1.61 14.85
N VAL A 756 -10.97 2.25 15.13
CA VAL A 756 -9.69 2.03 14.43
C VAL A 756 -8.63 1.81 15.49
N ALA A 757 -7.81 0.79 15.37
CA ALA A 757 -6.69 0.60 16.30
C ALA A 757 -5.52 1.51 15.92
N ARG A 758 -4.95 2.16 16.92
CA ARG A 758 -3.76 3.00 16.83
C ARG A 758 -2.69 2.50 17.79
N PHE A 759 -1.47 2.48 17.35
CA PHE A 759 -0.33 2.12 18.20
C PHE A 759 0.36 3.39 18.68
N LEU A 760 0.52 3.52 19.99
CA LEU A 760 1.13 4.71 20.61
C LEU A 760 2.58 4.93 20.19
N TYR A 761 3.27 3.84 19.85
CA TYR A 761 4.69 3.85 19.52
C TYR A 761 4.97 3.16 18.17
N PRO A 762 4.60 3.76 17.03
CA PRO A 762 4.77 3.14 15.72
C PRO A 762 6.22 2.77 15.41
N TRP A 763 7.19 3.52 15.92
CA TRP A 763 8.62 3.23 15.76
C TRP A 763 9.12 1.94 16.44
N MET A 764 8.37 1.40 17.42
CA MET A 764 8.69 0.08 17.99
C MET A 764 8.52 -1.05 16.98
N PHE A 765 7.71 -0.84 15.95
CA PHE A 765 7.45 -1.82 14.89
C PHE A 765 8.45 -1.72 13.73
N TRP A 766 9.16 -0.60 13.56
CA TRP A 766 10.14 -0.42 12.48
C TRP A 766 11.26 -1.45 12.51
N ARG A 767 11.57 -2.02 13.69
CA ARG A 767 12.54 -3.12 13.85
C ARG A 767 11.93 -4.53 13.66
N LYS A 768 10.59 -4.67 13.67
CA LYS A 768 9.86 -5.96 13.60
C LYS A 768 8.90 -6.10 12.43
N GLY A 769 8.83 -5.11 11.55
CA GLY A 769 7.81 -4.99 10.50
C GLY A 769 6.78 -3.91 10.83
N PHE A 770 6.00 -3.47 9.83
CA PHE A 770 4.91 -2.50 10.06
C PHE A 770 3.84 -3.10 10.99
N PRO A 771 3.15 -2.28 11.79
CA PRO A 771 1.98 -2.75 12.50
C PRO A 771 0.98 -3.33 11.49
N PRO A 772 0.25 -4.39 11.84
CA PRO A 772 -0.74 -4.95 10.94
C PRO A 772 -1.75 -3.86 10.53
N PRO A 773 -2.15 -3.81 9.25
CA PRO A 773 -3.15 -2.85 8.81
C PRO A 773 -4.45 -3.12 9.55
N THR A 774 -4.87 -2.16 10.36
CA THR A 774 -6.13 -2.24 11.10
C THR A 774 -7.24 -1.70 10.21
N LYS A 775 -8.26 -2.52 9.94
CA LYS A 775 -9.44 -2.06 9.20
C LYS A 775 -10.39 -1.36 10.17
N PRO A 776 -11.02 -0.24 9.77
CA PRO A 776 -12.08 0.35 10.55
C PRO A 776 -13.21 -0.66 10.77
N MET A 777 -13.69 -0.76 12.02
CA MET A 777 -14.85 -1.59 12.38
C MET A 777 -15.96 -0.72 12.92
N GLU A 778 -17.15 -0.84 12.37
CA GLU A 778 -18.31 -0.16 12.93
C GLU A 778 -18.77 -0.88 14.20
N ILE A 779 -18.93 -0.11 15.28
CA ILE A 779 -19.36 -0.60 16.58
C ILE A 779 -20.86 -0.49 16.72
N THR A 780 -21.42 0.65 16.31
CA THR A 780 -22.87 0.89 16.35
C THR A 780 -23.27 2.04 15.46
N ASN A 781 -24.49 2.05 15.02
CA ASN A 781 -25.15 3.21 14.45
C ASN A 781 -26.57 3.34 15.01
N GLY A 782 -27.22 4.47 14.75
CA GLY A 782 -28.60 4.65 15.18
C GLY A 782 -29.15 6.05 14.87
N GLU A 783 -30.37 6.24 15.30
CA GLU A 783 -31.08 7.53 15.19
C GLU A 783 -31.58 7.91 16.57
N ILE A 784 -31.34 9.16 16.97
CA ILE A 784 -31.82 9.78 18.19
C ILE A 784 -32.36 11.18 17.85
N THR A 785 -32.91 11.89 18.82
CA THR A 785 -33.40 13.25 18.65
C THR A 785 -32.71 14.20 19.62
N THR A 786 -32.56 15.46 19.22
CA THR A 786 -32.11 16.51 20.11
C THR A 786 -33.17 16.81 21.18
N ASP A 787 -32.75 17.12 22.41
CA ASP A 787 -33.59 17.57 23.50
C ASP A 787 -33.96 19.09 23.40
N VAL A 788 -34.65 19.61 24.39
CA VAL A 788 -35.09 21.03 24.47
C VAL A 788 -33.91 22.04 24.50
N ASP A 789 -32.73 21.58 24.92
CA ASP A 789 -31.50 22.37 24.93
C ASP A 789 -30.71 22.19 23.64
N GLY A 790 -31.24 21.45 22.64
CA GLY A 790 -30.57 21.11 21.39
C GLY A 790 -29.49 20.07 21.56
N ARG A 791 -29.43 19.35 22.68
CA ARG A 791 -28.41 18.34 22.97
C ARG A 791 -28.84 16.96 22.54
N PHE A 792 -27.88 16.12 22.24
CA PHE A 792 -28.06 14.68 21.99
C PHE A 792 -26.94 13.88 22.64
N VAL A 793 -27.24 12.65 23.07
CA VAL A 793 -26.25 11.81 23.75
C VAL A 793 -26.14 10.46 23.04
N ILE A 794 -24.91 10.16 22.57
CA ILE A 794 -24.56 8.90 21.93
C ILE A 794 -23.85 8.03 22.96
N LYS A 795 -24.36 6.79 23.13
CA LYS A 795 -23.78 5.79 24.04
C LYS A 795 -23.39 4.55 23.28
N PHE A 796 -22.19 4.03 23.55
CA PHE A 796 -21.71 2.79 22.94
C PHE A 796 -20.77 2.04 23.87
N ALA A 797 -20.66 0.72 23.69
CA ALA A 797 -19.68 -0.10 24.40
C ALA A 797 -18.32 0.00 23.71
N ALA A 798 -17.26 0.21 24.46
CA ALA A 798 -15.89 0.28 23.94
C ALA A 798 -15.32 -1.14 23.71
N ILE A 799 -15.77 -1.80 22.64
CA ILE A 799 -15.37 -3.18 22.27
C ILE A 799 -14.00 -3.13 21.59
N PRO A 800 -12.97 -3.85 22.12
CA PRO A 800 -11.64 -3.85 21.54
C PRO A 800 -11.55 -4.69 20.27
N ASP A 801 -10.43 -4.63 19.58
CA ASP A 801 -10.05 -5.59 18.57
C ASP A 801 -9.27 -6.74 19.21
N LEU A 802 -9.91 -7.90 19.33
CA LEU A 802 -9.31 -9.07 19.97
C LEU A 802 -8.23 -9.73 19.10
N SER A 803 -8.16 -9.42 17.82
CA SER A 803 -7.09 -9.89 16.93
C SER A 803 -5.72 -9.26 17.27
N ILE A 804 -5.73 -8.16 18.03
CA ILE A 804 -4.51 -7.44 18.41
C ILE A 804 -4.07 -7.88 19.81
N ASP A 805 -2.80 -8.33 19.91
CA ASP A 805 -2.23 -8.74 21.19
C ASP A 805 -2.22 -7.57 22.21
N LYS A 806 -2.88 -7.77 23.34
CA LYS A 806 -2.92 -6.82 24.46
C LYS A 806 -1.54 -6.36 24.94
N LYS A 807 -0.52 -7.21 24.78
CA LYS A 807 0.87 -6.90 25.15
C LYS A 807 1.48 -5.77 24.33
N THR A 808 0.91 -5.45 23.17
CA THR A 808 1.34 -4.32 22.33
C THR A 808 0.79 -2.98 22.81
N ASP A 809 -0.03 -2.97 23.86
CA ASP A 809 -0.68 -1.79 24.43
C ASP A 809 -1.47 -0.96 23.38
N PRO A 810 -2.37 -1.58 22.60
CA PRO A 810 -3.09 -0.87 21.55
C PRO A 810 -4.04 0.17 22.14
N VAL A 811 -4.20 1.28 21.44
CA VAL A 811 -5.23 2.28 21.67
C VAL A 811 -6.25 2.16 20.57
N PHE A 812 -7.53 2.13 20.92
CA PHE A 812 -8.64 2.08 19.97
C PHE A 812 -9.27 3.46 19.88
N ASP A 813 -9.15 4.08 18.71
CA ASP A 813 -9.77 5.35 18.40
C ASP A 813 -11.22 5.11 17.93
N TYR A 814 -12.20 5.52 18.74
CA TYR A 814 -13.61 5.48 18.37
C TYR A 814 -13.97 6.82 17.74
N LYS A 815 -14.21 6.81 16.43
CA LYS A 815 -14.70 7.95 15.68
C LYS A 815 -16.21 7.97 15.72
N ILE A 816 -16.80 9.00 16.30
CA ILE A 816 -18.23 9.22 16.38
C ILE A 816 -18.59 10.30 15.36
N GLU A 817 -19.48 10.00 14.44
CA GLU A 817 -20.02 10.89 13.44
C GLU A 817 -21.51 11.05 13.68
N ALA A 818 -22.02 12.27 13.61
CA ALA A 818 -23.43 12.56 13.80
C ALA A 818 -23.90 13.58 12.77
N ASP A 819 -25.03 13.30 12.13
CA ASP A 819 -25.72 14.13 11.16
C ASP A 819 -27.04 14.62 11.76
N VAL A 820 -27.12 15.90 12.04
CA VAL A 820 -28.34 16.53 12.56
C VAL A 820 -29.11 17.13 11.38
N THR A 821 -30.39 16.74 11.22
CA THR A 821 -31.25 17.24 10.15
C THR A 821 -32.40 18.05 10.73
N ASP A 822 -32.46 19.34 10.41
CA ASP A 822 -33.53 20.23 10.91
C ASP A 822 -34.88 19.98 10.21
N ASN A 823 -35.91 20.58 10.71
CA ASN A 823 -37.28 20.46 10.17
C ASN A 823 -37.44 21.02 8.75
N ASN A 824 -36.45 21.75 8.23
CA ASN A 824 -36.43 22.25 6.86
C ASN A 824 -35.58 21.38 5.93
N GLY A 825 -35.06 20.24 6.41
CA GLY A 825 -34.24 19.30 5.64
C GLY A 825 -32.77 19.74 5.50
N GLU A 826 -32.32 20.78 6.27
CA GLU A 826 -30.89 21.11 6.30
C GLU A 826 -30.17 20.14 7.23
N THR A 827 -29.10 19.50 6.73
CA THR A 827 -28.26 18.58 7.51
C THR A 827 -26.90 19.21 7.84
N ARG A 828 -26.47 19.05 9.08
CA ARG A 828 -25.14 19.42 9.57
C ARG A 828 -24.47 18.26 10.25
N SER A 829 -23.19 18.07 9.99
CA SER A 829 -22.39 16.95 10.51
C SER A 829 -21.38 17.44 11.53
N ALA A 830 -21.18 16.63 12.56
CA ALA A 830 -20.09 16.77 13.53
C ALA A 830 -19.39 15.45 13.72
N ASN A 831 -18.11 15.49 14.08
CA ASN A 831 -17.38 14.29 14.46
C ASN A 831 -16.49 14.53 15.69
N ILE A 832 -16.23 13.47 16.43
CA ILE A 832 -15.28 13.46 17.53
C ILE A 832 -14.59 12.09 17.58
N THR A 833 -13.34 12.06 18.01
CA THR A 833 -12.60 10.82 18.24
C THR A 833 -12.33 10.64 19.72
N VAL A 834 -12.70 9.48 20.26
CA VAL A 834 -12.50 9.11 21.66
C VAL A 834 -11.51 7.96 21.73
N PRO A 835 -10.29 8.17 22.23
CA PRO A 835 -9.31 7.12 22.39
C PRO A 835 -9.61 6.29 23.65
N VAL A 836 -9.59 4.98 23.50
CA VAL A 836 -9.83 3.99 24.57
C VAL A 836 -8.70 2.96 24.54
N GLY A 837 -8.22 2.55 25.69
CA GLY A 837 -7.13 1.57 25.80
C GLY A 837 -7.32 0.60 26.95
N TYR A 838 -6.51 -0.45 27.00
CA TYR A 838 -6.42 -1.28 28.21
C TYR A 838 -5.82 -0.50 29.37
N LYS A 839 -4.99 0.50 29.07
CA LYS A 839 -4.47 1.50 30.02
C LYS A 839 -4.96 2.88 29.57
N ALA A 840 -5.74 3.51 30.39
CA ALA A 840 -6.32 4.82 30.07
C ALA A 840 -5.38 6.00 30.36
N LEU A 841 -4.27 5.75 31.05
CA LEU A 841 -3.31 6.75 31.50
C LEU A 841 -1.95 6.52 30.84
N ASN A 842 -1.37 7.58 30.28
CA ASN A 842 0.00 7.62 29.77
C ASN A 842 0.89 8.41 30.74
N LEU A 843 1.87 7.72 31.32
CA LEU A 843 2.94 8.34 32.10
C LEU A 843 4.20 8.46 31.25
N GLN A 844 4.67 9.67 31.06
CA GLN A 844 5.86 9.94 30.26
C GLN A 844 6.95 10.57 31.12
N ILE A 845 8.18 10.06 30.96
CA ILE A 845 9.39 10.65 31.51
C ILE A 845 10.13 11.33 30.37
N SER A 846 10.48 12.59 30.58
CA SER A 846 11.27 13.37 29.62
C SER A 846 12.50 13.92 30.29
N PHE A 847 13.59 13.87 29.54
CA PHE A 847 14.85 14.46 29.98
C PHE A 847 15.09 15.77 29.22
N PRO A 848 15.40 16.89 29.92
CA PRO A 848 15.58 18.18 29.25
C PRO A 848 16.72 18.24 28.24
N GLN A 849 17.69 17.32 28.33
CA GLN A 849 18.94 17.30 27.57
C GLN A 849 19.05 16.13 26.57
N GLY A 850 17.93 15.41 26.28
CA GLY A 850 17.91 14.26 25.37
C GLY A 850 18.22 12.91 26.06
N ASP A 851 18.41 11.86 25.23
CA ASP A 851 18.51 10.46 25.71
C ASP A 851 19.89 10.10 26.30
N ILE A 852 20.91 10.84 25.96
CA ILE A 852 22.28 10.66 26.48
C ILE A 852 22.67 11.90 27.32
N ILE A 853 22.81 11.76 28.62
CA ILE A 853 23.02 12.85 29.54
C ILE A 853 24.24 12.56 30.37
N ASN A 854 25.10 13.57 30.56
CA ASN A 854 26.16 13.48 31.54
C ASN A 854 25.54 13.39 32.94
N LYS A 855 25.95 12.39 33.73
CA LYS A 855 25.42 12.17 35.09
C LYS A 855 25.48 13.42 35.97
N ASP A 856 26.53 14.21 35.81
CA ASP A 856 26.79 15.40 36.65
C ASP A 856 25.91 16.61 36.21
N SER A 857 25.29 16.58 35.08
CA SER A 857 24.39 17.63 34.57
C SER A 857 22.90 17.30 34.67
N LEU A 858 22.55 16.08 35.10
CA LEU A 858 21.17 15.66 35.24
C LEU A 858 20.61 16.11 36.62
N GLU A 859 19.95 17.23 36.65
CA GLU A 859 19.40 17.80 37.89
C GLU A 859 17.91 17.42 38.10
N ASN A 860 17.14 17.44 37.05
CA ASN A 860 15.69 17.25 37.09
C ASN A 860 15.20 16.33 36.00
N ILE A 861 14.21 15.53 36.33
CA ILE A 861 13.45 14.68 35.37
C ILE A 861 12.03 15.21 35.33
N LEU A 862 11.52 15.51 34.13
CA LEU A 862 10.13 15.89 33.92
C LEU A 862 9.26 14.63 33.81
N ILE A 863 8.22 14.56 34.62
CA ILE A 863 7.23 13.48 34.56
C ILE A 863 5.89 14.09 34.27
N SER A 864 5.27 13.65 33.18
CA SER A 864 3.94 14.07 32.78
C SER A 864 2.97 12.92 32.86
N SER A 865 1.76 13.23 33.29
CA SER A 865 0.63 12.32 33.35
C SER A 865 -0.47 12.84 32.46
N LYS A 866 -0.87 12.06 31.47
CA LYS A 866 -1.93 12.43 30.51
C LYS A 866 -2.86 11.26 30.26
N ASN A 867 -4.14 11.54 30.08
CA ASN A 867 -5.07 10.55 29.54
C ASN A 867 -4.77 10.28 28.06
N LEU A 868 -5.47 9.32 27.45
CA LEU A 868 -5.25 8.97 26.04
C LEU A 868 -5.66 10.10 25.07
N SER A 869 -6.47 11.05 25.52
CA SER A 869 -6.81 12.28 24.76
C SER A 869 -5.74 13.37 24.86
N GLY A 870 -4.68 13.13 25.64
CA GLY A 870 -3.56 14.07 25.83
C GLY A 870 -3.78 15.13 26.90
N GLU A 871 -4.90 15.08 27.64
CA GLU A 871 -5.19 16.02 28.73
C GLU A 871 -4.52 15.56 30.03
N PHE A 872 -4.08 16.53 30.82
CA PHE A 872 -3.46 16.26 32.12
C PHE A 872 -4.44 15.56 33.07
N GLU A 873 -3.95 14.53 33.74
CA GLU A 873 -4.70 13.82 34.78
C GLU A 873 -3.80 13.62 36.02
N THR A 874 -4.27 14.05 37.18
CA THR A 874 -3.55 13.90 38.44
C THR A 874 -3.50 12.42 38.83
N VAL A 875 -2.31 11.92 39.10
CA VAL A 875 -2.10 10.52 39.48
C VAL A 875 -1.01 10.38 40.54
N LYS A 876 -1.19 9.43 41.44
CA LYS A 876 -0.14 9.02 42.37
C LYS A 876 0.79 8.03 41.66
N ALA A 877 2.06 8.39 41.50
CA ALA A 877 3.06 7.56 40.82
C ALA A 877 4.25 7.27 41.69
N THR A 878 4.83 6.09 41.55
CA THR A 878 6.11 5.72 42.21
C THR A 878 7.21 5.66 41.17
N VAL A 879 8.24 6.46 41.35
CA VAL A 879 9.43 6.48 40.48
C VAL A 879 10.54 5.69 41.18
N LYS A 880 11.11 4.74 40.41
CA LYS A 880 12.27 3.97 40.84
C LYS A 880 13.40 4.13 39.84
N ILE A 881 14.60 4.38 40.35
CA ILE A 881 15.82 4.50 39.55
C ILE A 881 16.77 3.41 39.98
N TYR A 882 17.23 2.60 39.04
CA TYR A 882 18.18 1.52 39.31
C TYR A 882 19.48 1.74 38.53
N LYS A 883 20.58 1.31 39.10
CA LYS A 883 21.83 1.09 38.39
C LYS A 883 21.65 -0.18 37.52
N LEU A 884 21.99 -0.11 36.25
CA LEU A 884 21.99 -1.31 35.39
C LEU A 884 23.33 -2.01 35.43
N GLN A 885 23.34 -3.32 35.46
CA GLN A 885 24.54 -4.14 35.33
C GLN A 885 24.79 -4.36 33.83
N SER A 886 25.67 -3.53 33.25
CA SER A 886 26.09 -3.74 31.86
C SER A 886 26.92 -5.01 31.73
N PRO A 887 26.94 -5.64 30.56
CA PRO A 887 27.86 -6.74 30.28
C PRO A 887 29.31 -6.34 30.54
N GLU A 888 30.11 -7.26 31.12
CA GLU A 888 31.50 -7.02 31.42
C GLU A 888 32.42 -6.94 30.20
N ARG A 889 31.92 -7.36 29.06
CA ARG A 889 32.63 -7.35 27.78
C ARG A 889 32.12 -6.25 26.85
N LEU A 890 32.97 -5.73 26.00
CA LEU A 890 32.62 -4.76 24.98
C LEU A 890 31.89 -5.50 23.85
N ILE A 891 30.63 -5.13 23.58
CA ILE A 891 29.78 -5.79 22.61
C ILE A 891 29.38 -4.78 21.54
N ARG A 892 29.49 -5.16 20.27
CA ARG A 892 29.00 -4.41 19.13
C ARG A 892 27.58 -4.84 18.75
N GLU A 893 26.82 -3.97 18.15
CA GLU A 893 25.49 -4.30 17.65
C GLU A 893 25.56 -5.36 16.56
N ARG A 894 24.53 -6.23 16.49
CA ARG A 894 24.38 -7.19 15.41
C ARG A 894 24.20 -6.52 14.06
N LEU A 895 24.82 -7.06 13.03
CA LEU A 895 24.67 -6.63 11.65
C LEU A 895 23.47 -7.29 10.95
N TRP A 896 22.89 -8.32 11.55
CA TRP A 896 21.71 -9.06 11.07
C TRP A 896 20.80 -9.42 12.24
N LYS A 897 19.59 -9.91 11.93
CA LYS A 897 18.65 -10.38 12.96
C LYS A 897 19.24 -11.52 13.77
N GLU A 898 18.90 -11.58 15.07
CA GLU A 898 19.21 -12.73 15.91
C GLU A 898 18.73 -14.02 15.26
N PRO A 899 19.56 -15.06 15.11
CA PRO A 899 19.14 -16.34 14.58
C PRO A 899 18.08 -16.97 15.48
N ASP A 900 17.17 -17.71 14.91
CA ASP A 900 16.15 -18.43 15.66
C ASP A 900 16.67 -19.77 16.21
N GLN A 901 17.80 -20.28 15.69
CA GLN A 901 18.47 -21.47 16.13
C GLN A 901 19.94 -21.21 16.50
N PHE A 902 20.48 -21.99 17.45
CA PHE A 902 21.86 -21.84 17.93
C PHE A 902 22.57 -23.20 17.81
N ILE A 903 23.73 -23.23 17.14
CA ILE A 903 24.60 -24.41 17.03
C ILE A 903 25.82 -24.32 17.97
N LEU A 904 26.16 -23.15 18.44
CA LEU A 904 27.18 -22.90 19.47
C LEU A 904 26.47 -22.56 20.78
N ASN A 905 26.93 -23.15 21.88
CA ASN A 905 26.49 -22.65 23.19
C ASN A 905 27.10 -21.30 23.52
N LYS A 906 26.56 -20.61 24.53
CA LYS A 906 26.98 -19.24 24.87
C LYS A 906 28.48 -19.12 25.18
N SER A 907 29.06 -20.09 25.88
CA SER A 907 30.48 -20.05 26.26
C SER A 907 31.40 -20.26 25.05
N GLU A 908 31.07 -21.18 24.17
CA GLU A 908 31.77 -21.40 22.90
C GLU A 908 31.72 -20.17 22.02
N TYR A 909 30.49 -19.60 21.89
CA TYR A 909 30.27 -18.42 21.07
C TYR A 909 31.11 -17.22 21.55
N ILE A 910 31.08 -16.93 22.85
CA ILE A 910 31.85 -15.82 23.43
C ILE A 910 33.35 -16.06 23.28
N ASN A 911 33.80 -17.31 23.37
CA ASN A 911 35.21 -17.63 23.18
C ASN A 911 35.69 -17.36 21.75
N TYR A 912 34.85 -17.63 20.75
CA TYR A 912 35.21 -17.37 19.35
C TYR A 912 34.93 -15.92 18.93
N PHE A 913 33.90 -15.29 19.48
CA PHE A 913 33.40 -13.98 19.11
C PHE A 913 33.23 -13.08 20.35
N PRO A 914 34.31 -12.68 21.01
CA PRO A 914 34.25 -11.98 22.31
C PRO A 914 33.56 -10.61 22.24
N HIS A 915 33.50 -10.01 21.08
CA HIS A 915 32.87 -8.70 20.86
C HIS A 915 31.51 -8.76 20.19
N ASP A 916 30.97 -9.96 19.92
CA ASP A 916 29.69 -10.13 19.24
C ASP A 916 28.57 -10.48 20.21
N GLU A 917 27.40 -9.98 19.94
CA GLU A 917 26.20 -10.25 20.70
C GLU A 917 25.73 -11.69 20.46
N TYR A 918 25.53 -12.49 21.50
CA TYR A 918 24.99 -13.84 21.40
C TYR A 918 23.46 -13.83 21.29
N LYS A 919 22.77 -13.05 22.13
CA LYS A 919 21.31 -13.01 22.17
C LYS A 919 20.80 -11.58 22.23
N ASP A 920 20.66 -11.00 23.39
CA ASP A 920 20.05 -9.69 23.66
C ASP A 920 20.89 -8.78 24.56
N GLU A 921 22.21 -9.08 24.66
CA GLU A 921 23.12 -8.42 25.60
C GLU A 921 23.31 -6.91 25.30
N THR A 922 23.05 -6.44 24.07
CA THR A 922 23.08 -5.01 23.73
C THR A 922 21.79 -4.29 24.10
N LYS A 923 20.70 -5.02 24.36
CA LYS A 923 19.42 -4.45 24.76
C LYS A 923 19.44 -4.09 26.22
N LYS A 924 19.47 -2.79 26.54
CA LYS A 924 19.51 -2.30 27.93
C LYS A 924 18.34 -2.79 28.78
N GLU A 925 17.21 -3.11 28.15
CA GLU A 925 16.02 -3.68 28.79
C GLU A 925 16.24 -5.09 29.34
N SER A 926 17.19 -5.84 28.78
CA SER A 926 17.57 -7.18 29.24
C SER A 926 18.59 -7.17 30.38
N TRP A 927 19.22 -6.00 30.67
CA TRP A 927 20.26 -5.91 31.69
C TRP A 927 19.70 -6.07 33.09
N ALA A 928 20.41 -6.77 33.94
CA ALA A 928 20.00 -6.96 35.31
C ALA A 928 19.96 -5.63 36.06
N LYS A 929 18.90 -5.44 36.85
CA LYS A 929 18.79 -4.31 37.76
C LYS A 929 19.72 -4.54 38.97
N GLY A 930 20.68 -3.67 39.14
CA GLY A 930 21.54 -3.60 40.33
C GLY A 930 20.89 -2.78 41.45
N ASP A 931 21.71 -1.95 42.13
CA ASP A 931 21.27 -1.17 43.27
C ASP A 931 20.11 -0.21 42.93
N LEU A 932 19.14 -0.15 43.83
CA LEU A 932 18.08 0.85 43.81
C LEU A 932 18.64 2.18 44.30
N ILE A 933 18.75 3.16 43.40
CA ILE A 933 19.35 4.48 43.70
C ILE A 933 18.30 5.43 44.29
N LEU A 934 17.09 5.42 43.77
CA LEU A 934 16.00 6.27 44.22
C LEU A 934 14.68 5.52 44.16
N GLN A 935 13.86 5.69 45.19
CA GLN A 935 12.45 5.38 45.18
C GLN A 935 11.67 6.55 45.79
N LYS A 936 10.74 7.12 45.01
CA LYS A 936 9.89 8.22 45.46
C LYS A 936 8.47 8.01 44.95
N SER A 937 7.50 8.12 45.88
CA SER A 937 6.07 8.12 45.53
C SER A 937 5.53 9.53 45.72
N ASP A 938 4.86 10.07 44.70
CA ASP A 938 4.36 11.43 44.76
C ASP A 938 3.09 11.58 43.85
N SER A 939 2.35 12.64 44.10
CA SER A 939 1.24 13.03 43.20
C SER A 939 1.80 13.89 42.09
N ILE A 940 1.62 13.43 40.84
CA ILE A 940 2.07 14.11 39.63
C ILE A 940 1.17 15.30 39.36
N SER A 941 1.70 16.50 39.43
CA SER A 941 1.04 17.75 39.02
C SER A 941 1.36 18.09 37.57
N GLN A 942 0.70 19.08 36.94
CA GLN A 942 0.81 19.43 35.52
C GLN A 942 2.23 19.79 35.12
N ASN A 943 3.18 20.06 35.82
CA ASN A 943 4.58 20.33 35.48
C ASN A 943 5.50 19.70 36.54
N TYR A 944 5.23 18.47 36.92
CA TYR A 944 5.98 17.80 37.96
C TYR A 944 7.42 17.54 37.53
N GLN A 945 8.34 18.02 38.32
CA GLN A 945 9.80 17.80 38.20
C GLN A 945 10.31 17.01 39.38
N LEU A 946 10.93 15.89 39.10
CA LEU A 946 11.64 15.09 40.11
C LEU A 946 13.09 15.55 40.19
N SER A 947 13.47 16.20 41.29
CA SER A 947 14.88 16.56 41.54
C SER A 947 15.68 15.33 41.94
N ILE A 948 16.84 15.15 41.32
CA ILE A 948 17.80 14.06 41.59
C ILE A 948 19.19 14.54 41.96
N ILE A 949 19.37 15.82 42.28
CA ILE A 949 20.64 16.48 42.58
C ILE A 949 21.47 15.72 43.65
N ASN A 950 20.82 15.11 44.63
CA ASN A 950 21.51 14.42 45.74
C ASN A 950 21.95 12.98 45.38
N TYR A 951 21.69 12.47 44.17
CA TYR A 951 21.89 11.07 43.79
C TYR A 951 22.99 10.87 42.75
N HIS A 952 23.75 11.90 42.41
CA HIS A 952 24.81 11.90 41.38
C HIS A 952 25.97 10.93 41.60
N LYS A 953 26.13 10.40 42.79
CA LYS A 953 27.30 9.56 43.13
C LYS A 953 27.19 8.09 42.71
N ALA A 954 26.07 7.66 42.14
CA ALA A 954 25.73 6.23 41.99
C ALA A 954 25.73 5.65 40.59
N GLY A 955 26.24 6.31 39.56
CA GLY A 955 26.40 5.73 38.18
C GLY A 955 25.11 5.26 37.46
N MET A 956 25.11 5.26 36.20
CA MET A 956 24.09 4.97 35.15
C MET A 956 22.63 4.66 35.52
N LEU A 957 21.68 5.35 34.87
CA LEU A 957 20.25 5.40 35.14
C LEU A 957 19.42 4.55 34.19
N LEU A 958 18.48 3.74 34.69
CA LEU A 958 17.35 3.16 33.91
C LEU A 958 16.00 3.67 34.41
N LYS A 959 15.11 3.85 33.48
CA LYS A 959 13.80 4.44 33.59
C LYS A 959 12.69 3.37 33.75
N GLN A 960 12.02 3.28 34.90
CA GLN A 960 10.81 2.49 35.07
C GLN A 960 9.78 3.23 35.94
N LEU A 961 8.57 3.39 35.40
CA LEU A 961 7.38 3.86 36.10
C LEU A 961 6.42 2.70 36.35
N GLN A 962 5.98 2.51 37.59
CA GLN A 962 4.88 1.61 37.93
C GLN A 962 3.71 2.42 38.50
N LYS A 963 2.53 2.19 37.96
CA LYS A 963 1.26 2.66 38.50
C LYS A 963 0.92 1.82 39.72
N THR A 964 0.66 2.41 40.85
CA THR A 964 0.02 1.73 41.98
C THR A 964 -1.48 1.78 41.76
N ASP A 965 -2.08 0.64 41.41
CA ASP A 965 -3.54 0.44 41.42
C ASP A 965 -4.00 0.35 42.88
N THR A 966 -4.24 1.48 43.50
CA THR A 966 -5.04 1.53 44.71
C THR A 966 -5.86 2.79 44.71
N ASP A 967 -7.15 2.59 44.70
CA ASP A 967 -8.30 3.44 44.97
C ASP A 967 -9.22 3.69 43.78
N ARG A 968 -9.97 2.61 43.46
CA ARG A 968 -11.36 2.80 43.05
C ARG A 968 -12.22 2.74 44.31
N LYS A 969 -12.78 3.84 44.75
CA LYS A 969 -14.08 3.96 45.37
C LYS A 969 -14.91 4.96 44.62
#